data_e4ddc0f2e003525bb87b26ddf96f70b9
#
_entry.id   e4ddc0f2e003525bb87b26ddf96f70b9
#
_cell.length_a   1.000
_cell.length_b   1.000
_cell.length_c   1.000
_cell.angle_alpha   90.00
_cell.angle_beta   90.00
_cell.angle_gamma   90.00
#
_symmetry.space_group_name_H-M   'P 1'
#
loop_
_entity.id
_entity.type
_entity.pdbx_description
1 polymer ?
#
loop_
_entity_poly.entity_id
_entity_poly.type
_entity_poly.pdbx_seq_one_letter_code
_entity_poly.pdbx_strand_id
1 'polypeptide(L)'
;MKLIRRCLQHPLAPLCALFGLLLLLPMGARLALGWSNPLGYLSDLASASLLTVLLYRRPWWLALPVLLVWALLTLVSAELVSAVGRMPNLADLHYLVDPQFVGNSTGGGLTHPDLGLALLLGLVLWLVVQRAHRGVRPPALPRHSWSLPVLLLVAHGGIQYLKPSEADQWQLFNLPHQALATATGQAQMQVEDWLQGDVADAPPPMAGLTRLDLEGQPLLPSAGRARNVLLITLEGIPGAYIRTNREALNSRYQEDLMPKLSAWAERGMNTPDYVLHSHQTIRGLYAMLCGDYDKLDNGTPKGVEMLTQSQRNQACLPAQMHKFGFNTHYLQGAGLRFMAKDKIMPHIGFDATHGLEWFKNDNYLEFPWGKDDKAFFEGALGYVDQLKKNKKPWMLTLLTVGTHQPYSAPEDYLERYETPKQAAVGYLDDAIDQFLTGLERKGVLKDTLVIITSDESHGIDGVRLASSWGFNLMLAPDQDLLPHLKSGTYGHVDLSASVLDYFGLPVPASLSGRSLLRDYAQGREIMSYTNGKLRYHDGQGTFTECDFQQRCRYYASPGFIADSASLQGQYGGLRARQISARAANLDRSLLQSPLNQHYQFGSPAIIPLQAQIKDDWADNLIGAQYLEMPKGSQTRVRFTVRSADPQQNAYILLKGKELEQDVPLGLPEEMLVTPDQPLQMDFSFDNPETRKAFSFHLLGYGLGAVEVSDFSVITELPGQTESDDPEEDSNAHSS
;
A
#
# COMPACT_ATOMS: atom_id res chain seq x y z
N MET A 1 29.33 -21.12 47.05
CA MET A 1 29.86 -22.24 46.26
C MET A 1 29.24 -23.60 46.61
N LYS A 2 29.19 -24.06 47.89
CA LYS A 2 28.61 -25.39 48.25
C LYS A 2 27.12 -25.53 47.83
N LEU A 3 26.30 -24.49 47.96
CA LEU A 3 24.88 -24.51 47.61
C LEU A 3 24.70 -24.65 46.10
N ILE A 4 25.41 -23.87 45.29
CA ILE A 4 25.38 -23.92 43.81
C ILE A 4 25.79 -25.31 43.30
N ARG A 5 26.83 -25.90 43.88
CA ARG A 5 27.28 -27.25 43.51
C ARG A 5 26.23 -28.33 43.85
N ARG A 6 25.48 -28.20 44.98
CA ARG A 6 24.37 -29.09 45.32
C ARG A 6 23.18 -28.93 44.35
N CYS A 7 22.81 -27.70 43.97
CA CYS A 7 21.75 -27.45 42.99
C CYS A 7 22.13 -28.04 41.62
N LEU A 8 23.36 -27.81 41.16
CA LEU A 8 23.85 -28.33 39.88
C LEU A 8 23.95 -29.88 39.87
N GLN A 9 24.08 -30.55 40.98
CA GLN A 9 24.15 -32.02 41.10
C GLN A 9 22.80 -32.70 41.33
N HIS A 10 21.72 -31.90 41.46
CA HIS A 10 20.38 -32.45 41.65
C HIS A 10 19.88 -33.18 40.39
N PRO A 11 19.30 -34.38 40.48
CA PRO A 11 18.92 -35.18 39.30
C PRO A 11 17.91 -34.47 38.39
N LEU A 12 17.13 -33.49 38.86
CA LEU A 12 16.20 -32.69 38.09
C LEU A 12 16.84 -31.41 37.50
N ALA A 13 18.11 -31.10 37.79
CA ALA A 13 18.75 -29.88 37.32
C ALA A 13 18.74 -29.75 35.76
N PRO A 14 18.96 -30.85 34.98
CA PRO A 14 18.84 -30.75 33.50
C PRO A 14 17.42 -30.40 33.01
N LEU A 15 16.38 -30.91 33.71
CA LEU A 15 14.99 -30.58 33.41
C LEU A 15 14.69 -29.12 33.75
N CYS A 16 15.05 -28.69 34.95
CA CYS A 16 14.83 -27.31 35.41
C CYS A 16 15.60 -26.30 34.56
N ALA A 17 16.83 -26.61 34.13
CA ALA A 17 17.63 -25.73 33.29
C ALA A 17 17.03 -25.60 31.87
N LEU A 18 16.57 -26.71 31.29
CA LEU A 18 15.94 -26.70 29.97
C LEU A 18 14.60 -25.97 30.01
N PHE A 19 13.72 -26.34 30.95
CA PHE A 19 12.40 -25.71 31.06
C PHE A 19 12.49 -24.23 31.44
N GLY A 20 13.42 -23.91 32.38
CA GLY A 20 13.66 -22.52 32.76
C GLY A 20 14.18 -21.66 31.61
N LEU A 21 15.10 -22.17 30.80
CA LEU A 21 15.58 -21.51 29.58
C LEU A 21 14.41 -21.20 28.65
N LEU A 22 13.61 -22.21 28.31
CA LEU A 22 12.52 -22.11 27.33
C LEU A 22 11.32 -21.29 27.80
N LEU A 23 11.13 -21.15 29.13
CA LEU A 23 10.01 -20.41 29.72
C LEU A 23 10.38 -19.00 30.14
N LEU A 24 11.45 -18.85 30.93
CA LEU A 24 11.76 -17.58 31.59
C LEU A 24 12.29 -16.52 30.63
N LEU A 25 13.01 -16.91 29.58
CA LEU A 25 13.53 -15.94 28.63
C LEU A 25 12.41 -15.33 27.76
N PRO A 26 11.50 -16.10 27.14
CA PRO A 26 10.36 -15.48 26.42
C PRO A 26 9.46 -14.64 27.33
N MET A 27 9.15 -15.12 28.53
CA MET A 27 8.34 -14.34 29.49
C MET A 27 9.04 -13.05 29.94
N GLY A 28 10.33 -13.10 30.14
CA GLY A 28 11.15 -11.92 30.48
C GLY A 28 11.21 -10.93 29.33
N ALA A 29 11.36 -11.42 28.11
CA ALA A 29 11.32 -10.60 26.90
C ALA A 29 9.96 -9.90 26.74
N ARG A 30 8.84 -10.60 26.96
CA ARG A 30 7.50 -9.98 26.93
C ARG A 30 7.36 -8.84 27.93
N LEU A 31 7.88 -9.03 29.14
CA LEU A 31 7.86 -7.98 30.17
C LEU A 31 8.71 -6.77 29.76
N ALA A 32 9.92 -7.02 29.25
CA ALA A 32 10.85 -5.96 28.87
C ALA A 32 10.37 -5.17 27.64
N LEU A 33 9.68 -5.84 26.69
CA LEU A 33 9.20 -5.24 25.45
C LEU A 33 7.75 -4.71 25.54
N GLY A 34 7.12 -4.76 26.71
CA GLY A 34 5.75 -4.29 26.88
C GLY A 34 4.68 -5.21 26.26
N TRP A 35 5.02 -6.44 25.84
CA TRP A 35 4.10 -7.39 25.19
C TRP A 35 3.32 -8.25 26.18
N SER A 36 3.09 -7.76 27.36
CA SER A 36 2.42 -8.49 28.43
C SER A 36 0.96 -8.78 28.11
N ASN A 37 0.64 -10.07 27.97
CA ASN A 37 -0.71 -10.56 27.77
C ASN A 37 -0.87 -11.96 28.40
N PRO A 38 -1.95 -12.26 29.14
CA PRO A 38 -2.16 -13.58 29.77
C PRO A 38 -2.10 -14.75 28.77
N LEU A 39 -2.63 -14.56 27.55
CA LEU A 39 -2.57 -15.58 26.50
C LEU A 39 -1.15 -15.78 25.97
N GLY A 40 -0.35 -14.72 25.89
CA GLY A 40 1.06 -14.82 25.52
C GLY A 40 1.86 -15.63 26.53
N TYR A 41 1.66 -15.41 27.83
CA TYR A 41 2.30 -16.22 28.87
C TYR A 41 1.84 -17.67 28.85
N LEU A 42 0.56 -17.92 28.55
CA LEU A 42 0.03 -19.27 28.36
C LEU A 42 0.68 -19.95 27.13
N SER A 43 0.89 -19.19 26.05
CA SER A 43 1.58 -19.66 24.85
C SER A 43 3.06 -19.99 25.12
N ASP A 44 3.76 -19.15 25.88
CA ASP A 44 5.14 -19.41 26.29
C ASP A 44 5.25 -20.69 27.13
N LEU A 45 4.32 -20.89 28.08
CA LEU A 45 4.26 -22.09 28.92
C LEU A 45 3.98 -23.36 28.08
N ALA A 46 3.05 -23.27 27.09
CA ALA A 46 2.74 -24.35 26.18
C ALA A 46 3.96 -24.74 25.32
N SER A 47 4.62 -23.78 24.72
CA SER A 47 5.83 -23.95 23.89
C SER A 47 7.00 -24.51 24.71
N ALA A 48 7.26 -23.96 25.90
CA ALA A 48 8.30 -24.43 26.78
C ALA A 48 8.04 -25.88 27.22
N SER A 49 6.80 -26.21 27.59
CA SER A 49 6.41 -27.59 27.95
C SER A 49 6.62 -28.57 26.81
N LEU A 50 6.17 -28.21 25.59
CA LEU A 50 6.30 -29.00 24.36
C LEU A 50 7.79 -29.28 24.04
N LEU A 51 8.59 -28.22 23.94
CA LEU A 51 10.02 -28.34 23.61
C LEU A 51 10.78 -29.10 24.70
N THR A 52 10.41 -28.90 25.99
CA THR A 52 11.01 -29.67 27.09
C THR A 52 10.74 -31.17 26.95
N VAL A 53 9.49 -31.57 26.67
CA VAL A 53 9.15 -33.00 26.50
C VAL A 53 9.90 -33.59 25.28
N LEU A 54 10.08 -32.82 24.22
CA LEU A 54 10.79 -33.26 23.02
C LEU A 54 12.31 -33.40 23.24
N LEU A 55 12.95 -32.48 23.99
CA LEU A 55 14.40 -32.34 24.05
C LEU A 55 15.04 -32.90 25.30
N TYR A 56 14.33 -33.03 26.43
CA TYR A 56 14.88 -33.28 27.76
C TYR A 56 15.82 -34.50 27.86
N ARG A 57 15.49 -35.64 27.23
CA ARG A 57 16.33 -36.86 27.26
C ARG A 57 17.15 -37.07 26.01
N ARG A 58 17.14 -36.10 25.09
CA ARG A 58 17.95 -36.17 23.86
C ARG A 58 19.43 -35.88 24.20
N PRO A 59 20.36 -36.49 23.49
CA PRO A 59 21.77 -36.12 23.59
C PRO A 59 21.95 -34.61 23.35
N TRP A 60 22.82 -33.98 24.09
CA TRP A 60 23.06 -32.54 24.03
C TRP A 60 23.41 -32.07 22.60
N TRP A 61 24.09 -32.88 21.80
CA TRP A 61 24.47 -32.58 20.43
C TRP A 61 23.29 -32.60 19.45
N LEU A 62 22.17 -33.22 19.79
CA LEU A 62 20.89 -33.12 19.08
C LEU A 62 20.04 -31.95 19.59
N ALA A 63 20.05 -31.72 20.90
CA ALA A 63 19.24 -30.66 21.49
C ALA A 63 19.83 -29.26 21.23
N LEU A 64 21.14 -29.11 21.20
CA LEU A 64 21.82 -27.83 21.01
C LEU A 64 21.47 -27.14 19.67
N PRO A 65 21.51 -27.79 18.50
CA PRO A 65 21.09 -27.15 17.26
C PRO A 65 19.65 -26.66 17.30
N VAL A 66 18.74 -27.42 17.88
CA VAL A 66 17.33 -27.01 18.03
C VAL A 66 17.21 -25.79 18.93
N LEU A 67 17.93 -25.76 20.04
CA LEU A 67 17.94 -24.61 20.95
C LEU A 67 18.62 -23.39 20.34
N LEU A 68 19.64 -23.55 19.51
CA LEU A 68 20.26 -22.44 18.79
C LEU A 68 19.30 -21.85 17.76
N VAL A 69 18.58 -22.69 17.00
CA VAL A 69 17.55 -22.23 16.06
C VAL A 69 16.41 -21.54 16.83
N TRP A 70 15.95 -22.10 17.94
CA TRP A 70 14.93 -21.49 18.79
C TRP A 70 15.37 -20.11 19.32
N ALA A 71 16.61 -19.99 19.80
CA ALA A 71 17.15 -18.73 20.33
C ALA A 71 17.26 -17.67 19.22
N LEU A 72 17.79 -18.06 18.06
CA LEU A 72 17.89 -17.19 16.88
C LEU A 72 16.50 -16.71 16.45
N LEU A 73 15.54 -17.61 16.30
CA LEU A 73 14.18 -17.26 15.92
C LEU A 73 13.49 -16.37 16.96
N THR A 74 13.77 -16.55 18.25
CA THR A 74 13.25 -15.69 19.31
C THR A 74 13.80 -14.27 19.19
N LEU A 75 15.11 -14.12 18.95
CA LEU A 75 15.74 -12.82 18.72
C LEU A 75 15.21 -12.15 17.44
N VAL A 76 15.23 -12.88 16.33
CA VAL A 76 14.71 -12.37 15.03
C VAL A 76 13.24 -11.96 15.14
N SER A 77 12.43 -12.67 15.94
CA SER A 77 11.03 -12.27 16.17
C SER A 77 10.93 -10.94 16.90
N ALA A 78 11.78 -10.70 17.92
CA ALA A 78 11.80 -9.42 18.62
C ALA A 78 12.22 -8.27 17.69
N GLU A 79 13.29 -8.47 16.92
CA GLU A 79 13.76 -7.48 15.96
C GLU A 79 12.70 -7.15 14.89
N LEU A 80 12.09 -8.18 14.28
CA LEU A 80 11.05 -7.98 13.24
C LEU A 80 9.77 -7.33 13.79
N VAL A 81 9.32 -7.72 14.97
CA VAL A 81 8.15 -7.08 15.59
C VAL A 81 8.43 -5.60 15.83
N SER A 82 9.62 -5.28 16.33
CA SER A 82 10.01 -3.88 16.56
C SER A 82 10.18 -3.09 15.25
N ALA A 83 10.62 -3.77 14.17
CA ALA A 83 10.84 -3.15 12.87
C ALA A 83 9.55 -2.95 12.08
N VAL A 84 8.74 -4.01 11.97
CA VAL A 84 7.63 -4.07 11.00
C VAL A 84 6.29 -4.43 11.63
N GLY A 85 6.22 -4.53 12.96
CA GLY A 85 4.97 -4.77 13.72
C GLY A 85 4.31 -6.12 13.44
N ARG A 86 5.05 -7.15 13.03
CA ARG A 86 4.53 -8.50 12.82
C ARG A 86 5.54 -9.59 13.15
N MET A 87 5.04 -10.78 13.39
CA MET A 87 5.87 -11.97 13.60
C MET A 87 6.50 -12.45 12.28
N PRO A 88 7.70 -13.09 12.33
CA PRO A 88 8.33 -13.67 11.16
C PRO A 88 7.52 -14.81 10.56
N ASN A 89 7.63 -14.97 9.24
CA ASN A 89 7.09 -16.09 8.47
C ASN A 89 8.16 -16.69 7.53
N LEU A 90 7.84 -17.77 6.84
CA LEU A 90 8.80 -18.43 5.96
C LEU A 90 9.19 -17.57 4.73
N ALA A 91 8.33 -16.68 4.28
CA ALA A 91 8.64 -15.78 3.18
C ALA A 91 9.74 -14.77 3.54
N ASP A 92 9.90 -14.44 4.83
CA ASP A 92 10.95 -13.53 5.29
C ASP A 92 12.38 -14.09 5.10
N LEU A 93 12.52 -15.40 4.91
CA LEU A 93 13.80 -16.00 4.57
C LEU A 93 14.39 -15.44 3.26
N HIS A 94 13.55 -14.94 2.36
CA HIS A 94 13.98 -14.26 1.14
C HIS A 94 14.87 -13.04 1.43
N TYR A 95 14.56 -12.26 2.46
CA TYR A 95 15.34 -11.08 2.84
C TYR A 95 16.72 -11.40 3.43
N LEU A 96 16.88 -12.58 4.03
CA LEU A 96 18.17 -13.02 4.57
C LEU A 96 19.20 -13.33 3.47
N VAL A 97 18.75 -13.51 2.22
CA VAL A 97 19.62 -13.79 1.06
C VAL A 97 20.08 -12.49 0.40
N ASP A 98 19.51 -11.33 0.75
CA ASP A 98 19.94 -10.02 0.26
C ASP A 98 21.05 -9.45 1.15
N PRO A 99 22.33 -9.40 0.67
CA PRO A 99 23.44 -8.89 1.48
C PRO A 99 23.30 -7.41 1.85
N GLN A 100 22.61 -6.61 1.03
CA GLN A 100 22.41 -5.19 1.29
C GLN A 100 21.36 -5.00 2.40
N PHE A 101 20.27 -5.78 2.38
CA PHE A 101 19.29 -5.77 3.46
C PHE A 101 19.91 -6.17 4.80
N VAL A 102 20.65 -7.30 4.81
CA VAL A 102 21.33 -7.78 6.01
C VAL A 102 22.35 -6.75 6.51
N GLY A 103 23.19 -6.22 5.61
CA GLY A 103 24.22 -5.23 5.96
C GLY A 103 23.64 -3.95 6.55
N ASN A 104 22.59 -3.38 5.94
CA ASN A 104 21.99 -2.14 6.38
C ASN A 104 21.15 -2.34 7.65
N SER A 105 20.41 -3.45 7.75
CA SER A 105 19.63 -3.76 8.96
C SER A 105 20.49 -4.08 10.18
N THR A 106 21.68 -4.65 9.98
CA THR A 106 22.61 -4.95 11.07
C THR A 106 23.65 -3.84 11.31
N GLY A 107 23.79 -2.90 10.38
CA GLY A 107 24.75 -1.81 10.46
C GLY A 107 24.56 -0.88 11.66
N GLY A 108 23.33 -0.74 12.14
CA GLY A 108 22.96 -0.04 13.38
C GLY A 108 23.07 -0.90 14.66
N GLY A 109 23.46 -2.18 14.53
CA GLY A 109 23.44 -3.14 15.63
C GLY A 109 22.05 -3.78 15.83
N LEU A 110 21.94 -4.60 16.89
CA LEU A 110 20.66 -5.17 17.30
C LEU A 110 19.85 -4.12 18.07
N THR A 111 18.55 -4.05 17.84
CA THR A 111 17.61 -3.24 18.64
C THR A 111 17.50 -3.78 20.06
N HIS A 112 17.62 -5.11 20.20
CA HIS A 112 17.50 -5.84 21.48
C HIS A 112 18.75 -6.65 21.81
N PRO A 113 19.95 -6.01 21.99
CA PRO A 113 21.20 -6.71 22.30
C PRO A 113 21.14 -7.43 23.66
N ASP A 114 20.38 -6.89 24.62
CA ASP A 114 20.19 -7.48 25.95
C ASP A 114 19.45 -8.83 25.86
N LEU A 115 18.46 -8.95 24.99
CA LEU A 115 17.78 -10.23 24.72
C LEU A 115 18.76 -11.24 24.12
N GLY A 116 19.58 -10.83 23.16
CA GLY A 116 20.60 -11.66 22.55
C GLY A 116 21.61 -12.17 23.59
N LEU A 117 22.08 -11.30 24.47
CA LEU A 117 22.98 -11.66 25.57
C LEU A 117 22.30 -12.63 26.57
N ALA A 118 21.03 -12.38 26.95
CA ALA A 118 20.28 -13.24 27.84
C ALA A 118 20.08 -14.66 27.28
N LEU A 119 19.76 -14.76 25.95
CA LEU A 119 19.65 -16.04 25.24
C LEU A 119 20.98 -16.79 25.25
N LEU A 120 22.10 -16.11 24.95
CA LEU A 120 23.43 -16.70 24.96
C LEU A 120 23.78 -17.21 26.33
N LEU A 121 23.61 -16.40 27.38
CA LEU A 121 23.91 -16.79 28.80
C LEU A 121 23.03 -17.97 29.24
N GLY A 122 21.76 -18.00 28.84
CA GLY A 122 20.85 -19.10 29.13
C GLY A 122 21.31 -20.42 28.48
N LEU A 123 21.74 -20.37 27.21
CA LEU A 123 22.31 -21.53 26.50
C LEU A 123 23.61 -22.02 27.14
N VAL A 124 24.49 -21.11 27.53
CA VAL A 124 25.74 -21.47 28.26
C VAL A 124 25.41 -22.12 29.58
N LEU A 125 24.49 -21.57 30.37
CA LEU A 125 24.07 -22.17 31.64
C LEU A 125 23.50 -23.59 31.42
N TRP A 126 22.65 -23.78 30.44
CA TRP A 126 22.12 -25.09 30.08
C TRP A 126 23.24 -26.08 29.72
N LEU A 127 24.23 -25.66 28.90
CA LEU A 127 25.40 -26.49 28.54
C LEU A 127 26.24 -26.87 29.79
N VAL A 128 26.45 -25.93 30.68
CA VAL A 128 27.17 -26.19 31.97
C VAL A 128 26.45 -27.28 32.80
N VAL A 129 25.12 -27.18 32.89
CA VAL A 129 24.31 -28.21 33.59
C VAL A 129 24.41 -29.55 32.87
N GLN A 130 24.30 -29.60 31.54
CA GLN A 130 24.46 -30.82 30.74
C GLN A 130 25.84 -31.46 30.95
N ARG A 131 26.91 -30.64 30.97
CA ARG A 131 28.27 -31.11 31.24
C ARG A 131 28.43 -31.67 32.67
N ALA A 132 27.80 -31.01 33.65
CA ALA A 132 27.84 -31.47 35.05
C ALA A 132 27.13 -32.82 35.26
N HIS A 133 26.18 -33.17 34.38
CA HIS A 133 25.43 -34.42 34.40
C HIS A 133 25.93 -35.46 33.41
N ARG A 134 27.11 -35.30 32.79
CA ARG A 134 27.67 -36.33 31.90
C ARG A 134 27.83 -37.67 32.63
N GLY A 135 27.28 -38.73 32.02
CA GLY A 135 27.30 -40.08 32.59
C GLY A 135 26.16 -40.40 33.57
N VAL A 136 25.36 -39.42 33.99
CA VAL A 136 24.16 -39.63 34.79
C VAL A 136 22.93 -39.66 33.87
N ARG A 137 22.15 -40.74 33.91
CA ARG A 137 20.89 -40.80 33.17
C ARG A 137 19.84 -39.93 33.88
N PRO A 138 19.29 -38.89 33.21
CA PRO A 138 18.26 -38.09 33.83
C PRO A 138 16.99 -38.91 34.10
N PRO A 139 16.21 -38.64 35.14
CA PRO A 139 14.98 -39.36 35.46
C PRO A 139 14.02 -39.31 34.30
N ALA A 140 13.21 -40.37 34.12
CA ALA A 140 12.23 -40.43 33.03
C ALA A 140 11.08 -39.46 33.36
N LEU A 141 10.61 -38.77 32.34
CA LEU A 141 9.35 -38.04 32.47
C LEU A 141 8.18 -39.04 32.55
N PRO A 142 7.17 -38.75 33.35
CA PRO A 142 5.95 -39.56 33.41
C PRO A 142 5.36 -39.74 31.99
N ARG A 143 4.72 -40.90 31.78
CA ARG A 143 4.08 -41.18 30.45
C ARG A 143 3.05 -40.11 30.04
N HIS A 144 2.46 -39.43 31.03
CA HIS A 144 1.47 -38.37 30.81
C HIS A 144 2.08 -36.98 30.60
N SER A 145 3.40 -36.84 30.52
CA SER A 145 4.02 -35.49 30.29
C SER A 145 3.60 -34.81 29.02
N TRP A 146 3.15 -35.58 28.01
CA TRP A 146 2.57 -35.04 26.77
C TRP A 146 1.19 -34.38 26.96
N SER A 147 0.45 -34.77 28.03
CA SER A 147 -0.86 -34.18 28.26
C SER A 147 -0.80 -32.70 28.64
N LEU A 148 0.28 -32.27 29.27
CA LEU A 148 0.44 -30.87 29.71
C LEU A 148 0.51 -29.90 28.51
N PRO A 149 1.46 -30.04 27.57
CA PRO A 149 1.49 -29.14 26.40
C PRO A 149 0.21 -29.19 25.56
N VAL A 150 -0.39 -30.40 25.37
CA VAL A 150 -1.65 -30.54 24.65
C VAL A 150 -2.78 -29.78 25.36
N LEU A 151 -2.92 -29.94 26.68
CA LEU A 151 -3.94 -29.24 27.46
C LEU A 151 -3.76 -27.72 27.39
N LEU A 152 -2.53 -27.23 27.47
CA LEU A 152 -2.21 -25.80 27.39
C LEU A 152 -2.53 -25.21 26.00
N LEU A 153 -2.21 -25.96 24.92
CA LEU A 153 -2.55 -25.56 23.56
C LEU A 153 -4.07 -25.53 23.34
N VAL A 154 -4.78 -26.56 23.81
CA VAL A 154 -6.25 -26.61 23.74
C VAL A 154 -6.88 -25.49 24.59
N ALA A 155 -6.36 -25.23 25.77
CA ALA A 155 -6.85 -24.14 26.63
C ALA A 155 -6.64 -22.78 25.96
N HIS A 156 -5.46 -22.52 25.38
CA HIS A 156 -5.18 -21.30 24.65
C HIS A 156 -6.14 -21.12 23.47
N GLY A 157 -6.28 -22.14 22.62
CA GLY A 157 -7.21 -22.11 21.48
C GLY A 157 -8.67 -21.95 21.92
N GLY A 158 -9.08 -22.64 22.98
CA GLY A 158 -10.44 -22.54 23.52
C GLY A 158 -10.75 -21.15 24.08
N ILE A 159 -9.83 -20.53 24.82
CA ILE A 159 -9.99 -19.15 25.32
C ILE A 159 -10.08 -18.19 24.13
N GLN A 160 -9.21 -18.30 23.15
CA GLN A 160 -9.23 -17.49 21.93
C GLN A 160 -10.55 -17.64 21.14
N TYR A 161 -11.10 -18.85 21.09
CA TYR A 161 -12.37 -19.12 20.43
C TYR A 161 -13.57 -18.50 21.18
N LEU A 162 -13.61 -18.67 22.51
CA LEU A 162 -14.71 -18.17 23.33
C LEU A 162 -14.66 -16.65 23.59
N LYS A 163 -13.46 -16.11 23.70
CA LYS A 163 -13.22 -14.69 23.96
C LYS A 163 -12.05 -14.21 23.10
N PRO A 164 -12.29 -13.93 21.82
CA PRO A 164 -11.27 -13.47 20.90
C PRO A 164 -10.61 -12.19 21.42
N SER A 165 -9.27 -12.15 21.46
CA SER A 165 -8.51 -10.96 21.84
C SER A 165 -8.25 -10.09 20.63
N GLU A 166 -8.29 -8.77 20.78
CA GLU A 166 -7.91 -7.78 19.74
C GLU A 166 -6.39 -7.51 19.73
N ALA A 167 -5.67 -8.04 20.70
CA ALA A 167 -4.22 -7.87 20.80
C ALA A 167 -3.48 -8.49 19.61
N ASP A 168 -2.31 -7.95 19.31
CA ASP A 168 -1.50 -8.38 18.18
C ASP A 168 -0.92 -9.78 18.38
N GLN A 169 -0.51 -10.42 17.28
CA GLN A 169 -0.02 -11.79 17.26
C GLN A 169 1.12 -12.03 18.26
N TRP A 170 2.10 -11.14 18.28
CA TRP A 170 3.28 -11.25 19.17
C TRP A 170 2.93 -11.14 20.66
N GLN A 171 1.83 -10.46 20.99
CA GLN A 171 1.31 -10.42 22.36
C GLN A 171 0.62 -11.73 22.75
N LEU A 172 0.01 -12.44 21.80
CA LEU A 172 -0.81 -13.62 22.04
C LEU A 172 -0.05 -14.94 21.91
N PHE A 173 0.96 -15.00 21.03
CA PHE A 173 1.63 -16.23 20.65
C PHE A 173 3.14 -16.17 20.86
N ASN A 174 3.70 -17.32 21.20
CA ASN A 174 5.11 -17.63 21.02
C ASN A 174 5.32 -18.20 19.61
N LEU A 175 6.45 -17.96 18.96
CA LEU A 175 6.68 -18.34 17.55
C LEU A 175 6.44 -19.83 17.26
N PRO A 176 6.95 -20.82 18.05
CA PRO A 176 6.62 -22.22 17.83
C PRO A 176 5.13 -22.54 17.92
N HIS A 177 4.41 -21.90 18.85
CA HIS A 177 2.97 -22.07 18.97
C HIS A 177 2.22 -21.43 17.82
N GLN A 178 2.62 -20.25 17.38
CA GLN A 178 2.05 -19.59 16.20
C GLN A 178 2.21 -20.44 14.93
N ALA A 179 3.40 -20.99 14.69
CA ALA A 179 3.64 -21.87 13.55
C ALA A 179 2.71 -23.08 13.56
N LEU A 180 2.50 -23.70 14.73
CA LEU A 180 1.54 -24.79 14.91
C LEU A 180 0.09 -24.32 14.67
N ALA A 181 -0.29 -23.17 15.22
CA ALA A 181 -1.63 -22.62 15.08
C ALA A 181 -1.94 -22.27 13.61
N THR A 182 -0.97 -21.70 12.87
CA THR A 182 -1.09 -21.43 11.45
C THR A 182 -1.26 -22.72 10.64
N ALA A 183 -0.42 -23.73 10.91
CA ALA A 183 -0.51 -25.02 10.21
C ALA A 183 -1.84 -25.74 10.48
N THR A 184 -2.34 -25.70 11.72
CA THR A 184 -3.63 -26.29 12.06
C THR A 184 -4.81 -25.54 11.46
N GLY A 185 -4.75 -24.21 11.40
CA GLY A 185 -5.75 -23.38 10.73
C GLY A 185 -5.83 -23.67 9.23
N GLN A 186 -4.69 -23.77 8.55
CA GLN A 186 -4.63 -24.14 7.14
C GLN A 186 -5.19 -25.56 6.88
N ALA A 187 -4.83 -26.52 7.73
CA ALA A 187 -5.36 -27.89 7.62
C ALA A 187 -6.88 -27.93 7.86
N GLN A 188 -7.39 -27.15 8.82
CA GLN A 188 -8.83 -27.02 9.06
C GLN A 188 -9.55 -26.45 7.83
N MET A 189 -9.03 -25.40 7.21
CA MET A 189 -9.61 -24.82 5.99
C MET A 189 -9.65 -25.84 4.85
N GLN A 190 -8.57 -26.59 4.63
CA GLN A 190 -8.54 -27.64 3.61
C GLN A 190 -9.59 -28.73 3.85
N VAL A 191 -9.79 -29.12 5.12
CA VAL A 191 -10.83 -30.10 5.48
C VAL A 191 -12.23 -29.51 5.30
N GLU A 192 -12.46 -28.25 5.68
CA GLU A 192 -13.73 -27.58 5.47
C GLU A 192 -14.05 -27.42 3.97
N ASP A 193 -13.06 -27.06 3.14
CA ASP A 193 -13.20 -26.98 1.69
C ASP A 193 -13.55 -28.37 1.09
N TRP A 194 -12.88 -29.42 1.57
CA TRP A 194 -13.18 -30.77 1.13
C TRP A 194 -14.57 -31.26 1.55
N LEU A 195 -15.03 -30.88 2.76
CA LEU A 195 -16.35 -31.29 3.27
C LEU A 195 -17.53 -30.51 2.64
N GLN A 196 -17.30 -29.24 2.25
CA GLN A 196 -18.35 -28.37 1.71
C GLN A 196 -18.52 -28.49 0.19
N GLY A 197 -17.61 -29.19 -0.50
CA GLY A 197 -17.62 -29.32 -1.96
C GLY A 197 -17.52 -27.96 -2.67
N ASP A 198 -17.59 -27.97 -3.99
CA ASP A 198 -17.37 -26.81 -4.88
C ASP A 198 -18.47 -25.72 -4.83
N VAL A 199 -19.05 -25.45 -3.68
CA VAL A 199 -20.04 -24.36 -3.50
C VAL A 199 -19.43 -22.95 -3.64
N ALA A 200 -18.10 -22.90 -3.81
CA ALA A 200 -17.34 -21.63 -3.84
C ALA A 200 -16.89 -21.19 -5.25
N ASP A 201 -17.35 -21.83 -6.34
CA ASP A 201 -16.78 -21.61 -7.68
C ASP A 201 -17.25 -20.34 -8.40
N ALA A 202 -18.20 -19.59 -7.89
CA ALA A 202 -18.43 -18.26 -8.40
C ALA A 202 -17.42 -17.29 -7.78
N PRO A 203 -16.48 -16.72 -8.54
CA PRO A 203 -15.59 -15.71 -8.01
C PRO A 203 -16.43 -14.57 -7.42
N PRO A 204 -16.12 -14.10 -6.19
CA PRO A 204 -16.90 -13.02 -5.61
C PRO A 204 -16.80 -11.79 -6.51
N PRO A 205 -17.86 -10.96 -6.62
CA PRO A 205 -17.83 -9.74 -7.42
C PRO A 205 -16.63 -8.86 -7.04
N MET A 206 -15.87 -8.44 -8.05
CA MET A 206 -14.64 -7.66 -7.86
C MET A 206 -14.78 -6.20 -8.32
N ALA A 207 -15.86 -5.87 -9.04
CA ALA A 207 -16.06 -4.54 -9.64
C ALA A 207 -15.91 -3.39 -8.63
N GLY A 208 -16.39 -3.55 -7.39
CA GLY A 208 -16.24 -2.54 -6.35
C GLY A 208 -14.79 -2.27 -5.91
N LEU A 209 -13.88 -3.20 -6.16
CA LEU A 209 -12.46 -3.07 -5.81
C LEU A 209 -11.57 -2.72 -7.00
N THR A 210 -11.91 -3.23 -8.20
CA THR A 210 -11.04 -3.15 -9.39
C THR A 210 -11.48 -2.15 -10.44
N ARG A 211 -12.74 -1.72 -10.41
CA ARG A 211 -13.27 -0.76 -11.40
C ARG A 211 -12.70 0.64 -11.14
N LEU A 212 -12.21 1.26 -12.20
CA LEU A 212 -11.97 2.70 -12.23
C LEU A 212 -13.31 3.43 -12.11
N ASP A 213 -13.40 4.38 -11.18
CA ASP A 213 -14.61 5.18 -10.95
C ASP A 213 -14.29 6.67 -11.10
N LEU A 214 -14.71 7.26 -12.19
CA LEU A 214 -14.63 8.71 -12.46
C LEU A 214 -16.04 9.34 -12.60
N GLU A 215 -17.08 8.68 -12.09
CA GLU A 215 -18.47 9.15 -12.16
C GLU A 215 -18.82 10.20 -11.10
N GLY A 216 -17.90 10.48 -10.15
CA GLY A 216 -18.08 11.52 -9.14
C GLY A 216 -18.15 12.93 -9.73
N GLN A 217 -18.76 13.87 -8.98
CA GLN A 217 -18.82 15.28 -9.38
C GLN A 217 -17.44 15.93 -9.29
N PRO A 218 -16.90 16.49 -10.38
CA PRO A 218 -15.59 17.15 -10.36
C PRO A 218 -15.55 18.32 -9.37
N LEU A 219 -14.46 18.44 -8.61
CA LEU A 219 -14.18 19.59 -7.73
C LEU A 219 -13.66 20.79 -8.53
N LEU A 220 -12.93 20.52 -9.60
CA LEU A 220 -12.40 21.54 -10.50
C LEU A 220 -13.31 21.69 -11.73
N PRO A 221 -13.57 22.92 -12.19
CA PRO A 221 -14.40 23.16 -13.39
C PRO A 221 -13.70 22.81 -14.71
N SER A 222 -12.37 22.58 -14.68
CA SER A 222 -11.53 22.21 -15.80
C SER A 222 -10.27 21.54 -15.27
N ALA A 223 -9.35 21.15 -16.16
CA ALA A 223 -8.02 20.70 -15.76
C ALA A 223 -7.34 21.72 -14.83
N GLY A 224 -6.57 21.20 -13.88
CA GLY A 224 -5.87 22.01 -12.90
C GLY A 224 -4.83 22.96 -13.50
N ARG A 225 -4.49 24.01 -12.77
CA ARG A 225 -3.58 25.10 -13.21
C ARG A 225 -2.09 24.73 -13.08
N ALA A 226 -1.76 23.64 -12.41
CA ALA A 226 -0.37 23.20 -12.28
C ALA A 226 0.20 22.76 -13.63
N ARG A 227 1.49 23.00 -13.79
CA ARG A 227 2.27 22.55 -14.93
C ARG A 227 3.08 21.30 -14.60
N ASN A 228 3.46 21.15 -13.36
CA ASN A 228 4.38 20.10 -12.88
C ASN A 228 3.73 19.28 -11.76
N VAL A 229 4.31 18.10 -11.49
CA VAL A 229 3.93 17.25 -10.36
C VAL A 229 5.13 16.98 -9.48
N LEU A 230 4.96 17.14 -8.18
CA LEU A 230 5.90 16.72 -7.15
C LEU A 230 5.19 15.78 -6.19
N LEU A 231 5.52 14.50 -6.24
CA LEU A 231 5.06 13.49 -5.29
C LEU A 231 6.14 13.26 -4.26
N ILE A 232 5.85 13.57 -3.00
CA ILE A 232 6.76 13.35 -1.86
C ILE A 232 6.22 12.19 -1.05
N THR A 233 6.99 11.13 -0.98
CA THR A 233 6.65 9.92 -0.24
C THR A 233 7.53 9.81 1.00
N LEU A 234 6.91 9.82 2.17
CA LEU A 234 7.58 9.75 3.46
C LEU A 234 7.61 8.31 3.96
N GLU A 235 8.79 7.81 4.28
CA GLU A 235 9.03 6.46 4.76
C GLU A 235 8.32 6.19 6.08
N GLY A 236 7.40 5.22 6.11
CA GLY A 236 6.83 4.64 7.31
C GLY A 236 5.93 5.55 8.17
N ILE A 237 5.43 6.67 7.67
CA ILE A 237 4.70 7.69 8.45
C ILE A 237 3.20 7.40 8.54
N PRO A 238 2.65 7.14 9.76
CA PRO A 238 1.21 7.01 9.97
C PRO A 238 0.45 8.31 9.75
N GLY A 239 -0.76 8.22 9.21
CA GLY A 239 -1.66 9.36 9.04
C GLY A 239 -2.06 10.04 10.35
N ALA A 240 -1.99 9.31 11.46
CA ALA A 240 -2.23 9.84 12.80
C ALA A 240 -1.23 10.93 13.24
N TYR A 241 -0.06 11.04 12.61
CA TYR A 241 0.89 12.12 12.92
C TYR A 241 0.45 13.48 12.36
N ILE A 242 -0.48 13.51 11.41
CA ILE A 242 -1.01 14.76 10.85
C ILE A 242 -2.22 15.22 11.67
N ARG A 243 -2.10 16.38 12.31
CA ARG A 243 -3.11 16.93 13.23
C ARG A 243 -4.49 17.02 12.58
N THR A 244 -4.58 17.58 11.39
CA THR A 244 -5.82 17.74 10.63
C THR A 244 -6.56 16.39 10.45
N ASN A 245 -5.83 15.30 10.21
CA ASN A 245 -6.42 13.97 10.06
C ASN A 245 -6.93 13.40 11.39
N ARG A 246 -6.14 13.57 12.47
CA ARG A 246 -6.55 13.13 13.82
C ARG A 246 -7.85 13.82 14.27
N GLU A 247 -7.91 15.13 14.09
CA GLU A 247 -9.07 15.94 14.45
C GLU A 247 -10.31 15.57 13.62
N ALA A 248 -10.14 15.42 12.30
CA ALA A 248 -11.23 15.06 11.40
C ALA A 248 -11.84 13.68 11.71
N LEU A 249 -11.02 12.71 12.16
CA LEU A 249 -11.47 11.37 12.52
C LEU A 249 -11.73 11.18 14.02
N ASN A 250 -11.63 12.24 14.83
CA ASN A 250 -11.77 12.19 16.30
C ASN A 250 -10.88 11.10 16.94
N SER A 251 -9.62 11.01 16.49
CA SER A 251 -8.68 10.01 16.97
C SER A 251 -8.30 10.22 18.43
N ARG A 252 -8.12 9.13 19.15
CA ARG A 252 -7.64 9.13 20.55
C ARG A 252 -6.15 9.43 20.67
N TYR A 253 -5.40 9.32 19.58
CA TYR A 253 -3.99 9.67 19.55
C TYR A 253 -3.81 11.18 19.61
N GLN A 254 -3.01 11.69 20.58
CA GLN A 254 -2.91 13.12 20.85
C GLN A 254 -1.49 13.69 20.69
N GLU A 255 -0.48 12.85 20.51
CA GLU A 255 0.90 13.33 20.33
C GLU A 255 1.06 14.09 19.01
N ASP A 256 1.75 15.23 19.05
CA ASP A 256 1.99 16.09 17.88
C ASP A 256 3.46 15.98 17.45
N LEU A 257 3.80 14.88 16.78
CA LEU A 257 5.17 14.60 16.33
C LEU A 257 5.55 15.35 15.04
N MET A 258 4.55 15.76 14.23
CA MET A 258 4.76 16.50 12.97
C MET A 258 4.00 17.82 12.94
N PRO A 259 4.28 18.76 13.85
CA PRO A 259 3.54 20.04 13.93
C PRO A 259 3.75 20.92 12.71
N LYS A 260 4.93 20.88 12.08
CA LYS A 260 5.24 21.72 10.91
C LYS A 260 4.57 21.22 9.65
N LEU A 261 4.61 19.90 9.39
CA LEU A 261 3.86 19.32 8.28
C LEU A 261 2.35 19.48 8.50
N SER A 262 1.87 19.40 9.75
CA SER A 262 0.48 19.72 10.10
C SER A 262 0.10 21.16 9.77
N ALA A 263 1.00 22.13 9.97
CA ALA A 263 0.78 23.52 9.56
C ALA A 263 0.71 23.68 8.03
N TRP A 264 1.50 22.92 7.27
CA TRP A 264 1.36 22.83 5.81
C TRP A 264 0.03 22.17 5.41
N ALA A 265 -0.40 21.17 6.15
CA ALA A 265 -1.68 20.49 5.92
C ALA A 265 -2.88 21.44 6.05
N GLU A 266 -2.82 22.44 6.92
CA GLU A 266 -3.85 23.48 7.02
C GLU A 266 -3.98 24.36 5.76
N ARG A 267 -3.00 24.34 4.87
CA ARG A 267 -2.96 25.11 3.62
C ARG A 267 -3.40 24.33 2.39
N GLY A 268 -3.64 23.04 2.52
CA GLY A 268 -3.93 22.12 1.41
C GLY A 268 -5.23 21.34 1.57
N MET A 269 -5.51 20.49 0.62
CA MET A 269 -6.57 19.48 0.70
C MET A 269 -6.03 18.24 1.38
N ASN A 270 -6.66 17.84 2.48
CA ASN A 270 -6.31 16.64 3.25
C ASN A 270 -7.34 15.54 3.05
N THR A 271 -6.88 14.30 3.02
CA THR A 271 -7.74 13.12 2.99
C THR A 271 -7.54 12.33 4.29
N PRO A 272 -8.39 12.54 5.32
CA PRO A 272 -8.20 11.93 6.63
C PRO A 272 -8.33 10.41 6.65
N ASP A 273 -9.34 9.86 5.95
CA ASP A 273 -9.55 8.41 5.81
C ASP A 273 -8.82 7.89 4.58
N TYR A 274 -7.47 7.86 4.68
CA TYR A 274 -6.58 7.43 3.62
C TYR A 274 -5.89 6.11 3.97
N VAL A 275 -6.12 5.10 3.14
CA VAL A 275 -5.76 3.70 3.40
C VAL A 275 -4.43 3.33 2.73
N LEU A 276 -3.54 2.76 3.53
CA LEU A 276 -2.36 2.04 3.06
C LEU A 276 -2.77 0.59 2.82
N HIS A 277 -2.66 0.13 1.57
CA HIS A 277 -3.18 -1.18 1.17
C HIS A 277 -2.30 -2.33 1.63
N SER A 278 -1.01 -2.09 1.78
CA SER A 278 -0.04 -3.09 2.20
C SER A 278 1.12 -2.40 2.94
N HIS A 279 2.02 -3.22 3.47
CA HIS A 279 3.27 -2.78 4.07
C HIS A 279 4.48 -3.23 3.27
N GLN A 280 5.54 -2.49 3.26
CA GLN A 280 6.73 -2.46 2.43
C GLN A 280 6.67 -1.38 1.36
N THR A 281 7.71 -0.57 1.35
CA THR A 281 7.91 0.55 0.42
C THR A 281 7.54 0.24 -1.04
N ILE A 282 8.04 -0.90 -1.58
CA ILE A 282 7.81 -1.24 -2.99
C ILE A 282 6.33 -1.52 -3.29
N ARG A 283 5.58 -2.03 -2.33
CA ARG A 283 4.15 -2.31 -2.48
C ARG A 283 3.32 -1.02 -2.45
N GLY A 284 3.67 -0.09 -1.55
CA GLY A 284 3.06 1.24 -1.52
C GLY A 284 3.35 2.02 -2.79
N LEU A 285 4.62 2.03 -3.26
CA LEU A 285 5.00 2.64 -4.53
C LEU A 285 4.24 2.03 -5.73
N TYR A 286 4.11 0.70 -5.77
CA TYR A 286 3.33 0.04 -6.83
C TYR A 286 1.87 0.51 -6.79
N ALA A 287 1.23 0.46 -5.63
CA ALA A 287 -0.17 0.84 -5.53
C ALA A 287 -0.42 2.29 -5.95
N MET A 288 0.41 3.24 -5.50
CA MET A 288 0.24 4.66 -5.81
C MET A 288 0.65 5.03 -7.24
N LEU A 289 1.67 4.38 -7.80
CA LEU A 289 2.19 4.71 -9.13
C LEU A 289 1.56 3.91 -10.26
N CYS A 290 1.01 2.72 -9.97
CA CYS A 290 0.36 1.86 -10.96
C CYS A 290 -1.16 1.72 -10.76
N GLY A 291 -1.74 2.39 -9.74
CA GLY A 291 -3.18 2.43 -9.51
C GLY A 291 -3.82 1.05 -9.40
N ASP A 292 -3.16 0.12 -8.72
CA ASP A 292 -3.62 -1.25 -8.51
C ASP A 292 -3.23 -1.75 -7.13
N TYR A 293 -4.00 -2.66 -6.56
CA TYR A 293 -3.63 -3.31 -5.31
C TYR A 293 -2.38 -4.17 -5.52
N ASP A 294 -1.35 -3.98 -4.69
CA ASP A 294 -0.30 -5.00 -4.54
C ASP A 294 -0.90 -6.21 -3.83
N LYS A 295 -0.15 -7.31 -3.75
CA LYS A 295 -0.62 -8.51 -3.07
C LYS A 295 -0.99 -8.24 -1.61
N LEU A 296 -2.16 -8.71 -1.24
CA LEU A 296 -2.70 -8.62 0.12
C LEU A 296 -2.30 -9.85 0.94
N ASP A 297 -1.07 -10.27 0.77
CA ASP A 297 -0.39 -11.36 1.47
C ASP A 297 1.10 -11.05 1.67
N ASN A 298 1.89 -12.05 2.06
CA ASN A 298 3.35 -11.93 2.21
C ASN A 298 4.14 -12.48 1.00
N GLY A 299 3.50 -12.69 -0.14
CA GLY A 299 4.13 -13.18 -1.37
C GLY A 299 5.04 -12.15 -2.04
N THR A 300 5.59 -12.50 -3.20
CA THR A 300 6.42 -11.58 -4.00
C THR A 300 5.61 -10.35 -4.40
N PRO A 301 6.11 -9.11 -4.19
CA PRO A 301 5.41 -7.90 -4.60
C PRO A 301 5.10 -7.88 -6.10
N LYS A 302 3.92 -7.40 -6.47
CA LYS A 302 3.53 -7.27 -7.89
C LYS A 302 4.49 -6.41 -8.70
N GLY A 303 5.05 -5.35 -8.09
CA GLY A 303 6.06 -4.53 -8.75
C GLY A 303 7.28 -5.33 -9.22
N VAL A 304 7.69 -6.37 -8.48
CA VAL A 304 8.77 -7.30 -8.87
C VAL A 304 8.29 -8.28 -9.94
N GLU A 305 7.12 -8.88 -9.77
CA GLU A 305 6.55 -9.83 -10.75
C GLU A 305 6.31 -9.18 -12.10
N MET A 306 5.92 -7.92 -12.12
CA MET A 306 5.66 -7.14 -13.34
C MET A 306 6.88 -7.06 -14.27
N LEU A 307 8.09 -7.18 -13.75
CA LEU A 307 9.32 -7.19 -14.57
C LEU A 307 9.34 -8.33 -15.61
N THR A 308 8.64 -9.42 -15.36
CA THR A 308 8.69 -10.63 -16.20
C THR A 308 7.35 -11.09 -16.76
N GLN A 309 6.22 -10.59 -16.24
CA GLN A 309 4.93 -11.26 -16.46
C GLN A 309 3.82 -10.37 -17.04
N SER A 310 4.01 -9.05 -17.14
CA SER A 310 2.91 -8.17 -17.50
C SER A 310 3.36 -6.93 -18.27
N GLN A 311 2.49 -6.46 -19.15
CA GLN A 311 2.61 -5.15 -19.82
C GLN A 311 1.88 -4.04 -19.03
N ARG A 312 1.42 -4.29 -17.83
CA ARG A 312 0.70 -3.35 -16.98
C ARG A 312 1.53 -2.08 -16.65
N ASN A 313 2.84 -2.17 -16.73
CA ASN A 313 3.75 -1.03 -16.60
C ASN A 313 3.35 0.18 -17.44
N GLN A 314 2.72 -0.04 -18.59
CA GLN A 314 2.24 1.00 -19.50
C GLN A 314 1.10 1.84 -18.88
N ALA A 315 0.30 1.26 -17.98
CA ALA A 315 -0.77 1.96 -17.27
C ALA A 315 -0.27 2.75 -16.05
N CYS A 316 0.98 2.54 -15.61
CA CYS A 316 1.54 3.22 -14.45
C CYS A 316 1.69 4.73 -14.71
N LEU A 317 1.49 5.54 -13.67
CA LEU A 317 1.49 6.99 -13.76
C LEU A 317 2.73 7.58 -14.43
N PRO A 318 3.98 7.15 -14.15
CA PRO A 318 5.15 7.70 -14.84
C PRO A 318 5.10 7.46 -16.35
N ALA A 319 4.70 6.25 -16.81
CA ALA A 319 4.57 5.94 -18.22
C ALA A 319 3.48 6.79 -18.89
N GLN A 320 2.34 6.99 -18.22
CA GLN A 320 1.28 7.86 -18.73
C GLN A 320 1.74 9.32 -18.80
N MET A 321 2.35 9.86 -17.75
CA MET A 321 2.86 11.23 -17.73
C MET A 321 3.94 11.45 -18.80
N HIS A 322 4.86 10.49 -19.00
CA HIS A 322 5.82 10.54 -20.08
C HIS A 322 5.15 10.61 -21.45
N LYS A 323 4.12 9.78 -21.67
CA LYS A 323 3.31 9.74 -22.92
C LYS A 323 2.69 11.11 -23.22
N PHE A 324 2.32 11.88 -22.20
CA PHE A 324 1.78 13.23 -22.31
C PHE A 324 2.84 14.35 -22.25
N GLY A 325 4.10 14.02 -22.46
CA GLY A 325 5.18 14.97 -22.66
C GLY A 325 5.86 15.48 -21.39
N PHE A 326 5.57 14.89 -20.23
CA PHE A 326 6.31 15.18 -18.99
C PHE A 326 7.67 14.46 -19.00
N ASN A 327 8.68 15.11 -18.43
CA ASN A 327 9.89 14.42 -18.03
C ASN A 327 9.65 13.80 -16.64
N THR A 328 9.83 12.50 -16.52
CA THR A 328 9.49 11.74 -15.30
C THR A 328 10.73 11.34 -14.55
N HIS A 329 10.80 11.70 -13.28
CA HIS A 329 11.98 11.54 -12.45
C HIS A 329 11.64 10.86 -11.13
N TYR A 330 12.51 9.95 -10.70
CA TYR A 330 12.46 9.31 -9.39
C TYR A 330 13.77 9.54 -8.64
N LEU A 331 13.69 9.99 -7.39
CA LEU A 331 14.83 10.24 -6.53
C LEU A 331 14.55 9.70 -5.13
N GLN A 332 15.44 8.83 -4.61
CA GLN A 332 15.33 8.32 -3.24
C GLN A 332 16.61 8.49 -2.44
N GLY A 333 16.47 8.54 -1.11
CA GLY A 333 17.60 8.68 -0.19
C GLY A 333 18.45 7.42 -0.04
N ALA A 334 17.91 6.24 -0.37
CA ALA A 334 18.61 4.95 -0.28
C ALA A 334 19.17 4.48 -1.64
N GLY A 335 19.96 3.41 -1.62
CA GLY A 335 20.39 2.73 -2.86
C GLY A 335 19.22 2.08 -3.60
N LEU A 336 19.25 2.10 -4.93
CA LEU A 336 18.14 1.60 -5.77
C LEU A 336 18.02 0.08 -5.84
N ARG A 337 19.10 -0.67 -5.55
CA ARG A 337 19.10 -2.13 -5.73
C ARG A 337 18.16 -2.86 -4.78
N PHE A 338 17.96 -2.30 -3.59
CA PHE A 338 17.04 -2.90 -2.62
C PHE A 338 15.61 -2.95 -3.19
N MET A 339 14.97 -4.12 -3.15
CA MET A 339 13.67 -4.40 -3.76
C MET A 339 13.62 -4.11 -5.28
N ALA A 340 14.76 -4.28 -5.97
CA ALA A 340 14.89 -4.14 -7.43
C ALA A 340 14.35 -2.80 -7.99
N LYS A 341 14.37 -1.71 -7.21
CA LYS A 341 13.90 -0.39 -7.66
C LYS A 341 14.73 0.16 -8.82
N ASP A 342 16.00 -0.25 -8.95
CA ASP A 342 16.85 0.02 -10.12
C ASP A 342 16.29 -0.52 -11.45
N LYS A 343 15.44 -1.54 -11.39
CA LYS A 343 14.76 -2.15 -12.55
C LYS A 343 13.30 -1.74 -12.65
N ILE A 344 12.60 -1.69 -11.51
CA ILE A 344 11.16 -1.40 -11.48
C ILE A 344 10.87 0.05 -11.87
N MET A 345 11.61 1.03 -11.35
CA MET A 345 11.33 2.44 -11.62
C MET A 345 11.48 2.80 -13.11
N PRO A 346 12.57 2.43 -13.81
CA PRO A 346 12.62 2.61 -15.26
C PRO A 346 11.53 1.82 -16.00
N HIS A 347 11.21 0.60 -15.55
CA HIS A 347 10.21 -0.25 -16.19
C HIS A 347 8.81 0.36 -16.17
N ILE A 348 8.44 1.05 -15.09
CA ILE A 348 7.14 1.74 -14.97
C ILE A 348 7.11 3.13 -15.61
N GLY A 349 8.18 3.54 -16.30
CA GLY A 349 8.20 4.70 -17.17
C GLY A 349 8.86 5.96 -16.63
N PHE A 350 9.72 5.87 -15.59
CA PHE A 350 10.56 6.99 -15.22
C PHE A 350 11.74 7.16 -16.20
N ASP A 351 11.92 8.37 -16.73
CA ASP A 351 13.03 8.73 -17.63
C ASP A 351 14.37 8.75 -16.90
N ALA A 352 14.36 9.16 -15.63
CA ALA A 352 15.55 9.20 -14.79
C ALA A 352 15.26 8.67 -13.39
N THR A 353 16.10 7.77 -12.92
CA THR A 353 16.00 7.15 -11.60
C THR A 353 17.33 7.30 -10.86
N HIS A 354 17.28 7.91 -9.68
CA HIS A 354 18.46 8.20 -8.89
C HIS A 354 18.28 7.72 -7.45
N GLY A 355 19.32 7.13 -6.90
CA GLY A 355 19.43 6.72 -5.52
C GLY A 355 20.55 7.45 -4.80
N LEU A 356 21.02 6.85 -3.71
CA LEU A 356 22.06 7.39 -2.83
C LEU A 356 23.29 7.93 -3.60
N GLU A 357 23.74 7.21 -4.62
CA GLU A 357 24.94 7.52 -5.40
C GLU A 357 24.86 8.84 -6.19
N TRP A 358 23.65 9.35 -6.41
CA TRP A 358 23.45 10.62 -7.10
C TRP A 358 23.81 11.83 -6.23
N PHE A 359 23.61 11.73 -4.90
CA PHE A 359 23.82 12.84 -3.98
C PHE A 359 25.32 13.16 -3.84
N LYS A 360 25.64 14.44 -3.84
CA LYS A 360 27.02 14.96 -3.70
C LYS A 360 27.26 15.68 -2.38
N ASN A 361 26.20 16.06 -1.67
CA ASN A 361 26.26 16.65 -0.35
C ASN A 361 26.50 15.59 0.72
N ASP A 362 27.11 15.98 1.84
CA ASP A 362 27.36 15.07 2.95
C ASP A 362 26.08 14.87 3.80
N ASN A 363 26.07 13.80 4.58
CA ASN A 363 25.05 13.57 5.60
C ASN A 363 25.35 14.44 6.83
N TYR A 364 24.28 14.82 7.54
CA TYR A 364 24.38 15.49 8.84
C TYR A 364 24.59 14.51 10.00
N LEU A 365 24.24 13.24 9.79
CA LEU A 365 24.43 12.15 10.74
C LEU A 365 24.71 10.83 10.01
N GLU A 366 25.34 9.88 10.69
CA GLU A 366 25.49 8.53 10.15
C GLU A 366 24.15 7.83 10.09
N PHE A 367 23.81 7.32 8.90
CA PHE A 367 22.59 6.59 8.66
C PHE A 367 22.85 5.39 7.72
N PRO A 368 22.64 4.15 8.18
CA PRO A 368 23.05 2.96 7.43
C PRO A 368 22.36 2.78 6.08
N TRP A 369 21.14 3.30 5.93
CA TRP A 369 20.36 3.14 4.70
C TRP A 369 20.68 4.16 3.62
N GLY A 370 21.31 5.27 3.95
CA GLY A 370 21.66 6.26 2.94
C GLY A 370 21.70 7.71 3.43
N LYS A 371 20.91 8.57 2.82
CA LYS A 371 20.80 9.98 3.18
C LYS A 371 19.91 10.17 4.40
N ASP A 372 20.36 10.96 5.38
CA ASP A 372 19.45 11.53 6.35
C ASP A 372 18.50 12.53 5.68
N ASP A 373 17.33 12.75 6.32
CA ASP A 373 16.23 13.49 5.66
C ASP A 373 16.58 14.92 5.31
N LYS A 374 17.39 15.62 6.12
CA LYS A 374 17.80 16.99 5.82
C LYS A 374 18.72 17.04 4.60
N ALA A 375 19.75 16.18 4.57
CA ALA A 375 20.66 16.09 3.43
C ALA A 375 19.93 15.62 2.16
N PHE A 376 18.94 14.72 2.30
CA PHE A 376 18.09 14.29 1.20
C PHE A 376 17.29 15.45 0.60
N PHE A 377 16.58 16.22 1.42
CA PHE A 377 15.75 17.31 0.92
C PHE A 377 16.58 18.50 0.39
N GLU A 378 17.77 18.75 0.93
CA GLU A 378 18.71 19.72 0.34
C GLU A 378 19.15 19.30 -1.08
N GLY A 379 19.49 18.02 -1.26
CA GLY A 379 19.79 17.47 -2.57
C GLY A 379 18.59 17.54 -3.52
N ALA A 380 17.40 17.17 -3.04
CA ALA A 380 16.15 17.23 -3.81
C ALA A 380 15.80 18.66 -4.25
N LEU A 381 16.03 19.67 -3.40
CA LEU A 381 15.82 21.07 -3.76
C LEU A 381 16.76 21.52 -4.89
N GLY A 382 18.01 21.05 -4.86
CA GLY A 382 18.98 21.26 -5.94
C GLY A 382 18.57 20.55 -7.24
N TYR A 383 17.92 19.38 -7.13
CA TYR A 383 17.37 18.65 -8.27
C TYR A 383 16.21 19.40 -8.92
N VAL A 384 15.29 19.95 -8.12
CA VAL A 384 14.20 20.82 -8.62
C VAL A 384 14.73 22.04 -9.35
N ASP A 385 15.83 22.65 -8.87
CA ASP A 385 16.47 23.76 -9.59
C ASP A 385 17.02 23.34 -10.97
N GLN A 386 17.46 22.10 -11.14
CA GLN A 386 17.86 21.57 -12.45
C GLN A 386 16.64 21.37 -13.35
N LEU A 387 15.54 20.81 -12.83
CA LEU A 387 14.29 20.61 -13.59
C LEU A 387 13.72 21.93 -14.08
N LYS A 388 13.75 22.99 -13.28
CA LYS A 388 13.27 24.34 -13.66
C LYS A 388 14.00 24.95 -14.87
N LYS A 389 15.24 24.52 -15.15
CA LYS A 389 15.98 25.00 -16.32
C LYS A 389 15.45 24.43 -17.64
N ASN A 390 14.73 23.30 -17.57
CA ASN A 390 14.07 22.71 -18.70
C ASN A 390 12.67 23.32 -18.90
N LYS A 391 12.31 23.62 -20.17
CA LYS A 391 10.99 24.17 -20.49
C LYS A 391 9.87 23.15 -20.50
N LYS A 392 10.18 21.84 -20.48
CA LYS A 392 9.16 20.76 -20.46
C LYS A 392 8.55 20.63 -19.07
N PRO A 393 7.27 20.26 -18.98
CA PRO A 393 6.68 19.89 -17.70
C PRO A 393 7.41 18.67 -17.11
N TRP A 394 7.40 18.55 -15.81
CA TRP A 394 8.08 17.44 -15.13
C TRP A 394 7.19 16.82 -14.05
N MET A 395 7.40 15.54 -13.83
CA MET A 395 6.92 14.79 -12.67
C MET A 395 8.13 14.31 -11.88
N LEU A 396 8.23 14.67 -10.62
CA LEU A 396 9.27 14.21 -9.71
C LEU A 396 8.65 13.44 -8.56
N THR A 397 9.08 12.21 -8.36
CA THR A 397 8.75 11.41 -7.19
C THR A 397 9.94 11.33 -6.26
N LEU A 398 9.75 11.74 -5.01
CA LEU A 398 10.73 11.69 -3.93
C LEU A 398 10.35 10.59 -2.94
N LEU A 399 11.34 9.84 -2.46
CA LEU A 399 11.17 8.88 -1.37
C LEU A 399 12.24 9.11 -0.31
N THR A 400 11.81 9.44 0.92
CA THR A 400 12.68 9.54 2.09
C THR A 400 13.09 8.15 2.58
N VAL A 401 14.01 8.08 3.54
CA VAL A 401 14.43 6.83 4.16
C VAL A 401 14.84 7.02 5.63
N GLY A 402 14.91 8.28 6.12
CA GLY A 402 15.47 8.59 7.43
C GLY A 402 14.69 8.03 8.61
N THR A 403 13.40 7.80 8.44
CA THR A 403 12.53 7.15 9.45
C THR A 403 12.51 5.63 9.39
N HIS A 404 13.38 5.00 8.58
CA HIS A 404 13.60 3.56 8.61
C HIS A 404 14.46 3.15 9.82
N GLN A 405 14.25 1.95 10.36
CA GLN A 405 15.15 1.43 11.39
C GLN A 405 16.61 1.38 10.89
N PRO A 406 17.60 1.70 11.72
CA PRO A 406 17.58 1.86 13.20
C PRO A 406 17.21 3.25 13.74
N TYR A 407 16.37 4.03 13.09
CA TYR A 407 15.87 5.33 13.55
C TYR A 407 16.98 6.28 14.00
N SER A 408 17.75 6.78 13.07
CA SER A 408 18.83 7.73 13.36
C SER A 408 18.31 9.17 13.43
N ALA A 409 18.69 9.88 14.47
CA ALA A 409 18.42 11.32 14.60
C ALA A 409 19.61 12.01 15.28
N PRO A 410 19.79 13.34 15.09
CA PRO A 410 20.79 14.12 15.83
C PRO A 410 20.56 14.06 17.34
N GLU A 411 21.64 14.21 18.13
CA GLU A 411 21.62 14.05 19.59
C GLU A 411 20.59 14.98 20.26
N ASP A 412 20.46 16.20 19.78
CA ASP A 412 19.48 17.16 20.30
C ASP A 412 18.02 16.75 20.07
N TYR A 413 17.74 15.91 19.07
CA TYR A 413 16.42 15.28 18.88
C TYR A 413 16.25 14.08 19.79
N LEU A 414 17.29 13.25 19.96
CA LEU A 414 17.25 12.10 20.87
C LEU A 414 17.02 12.54 22.32
N GLU A 415 17.49 13.73 22.71
CA GLU A 415 17.24 14.31 24.05
C GLU A 415 15.81 14.86 24.20
N ARG A 416 15.17 15.30 23.12
CA ARG A 416 13.82 15.92 23.16
C ARG A 416 12.67 14.93 23.12
N TYR A 417 12.89 13.75 22.57
CA TYR A 417 11.85 12.75 22.35
C TYR A 417 12.08 11.50 23.20
N GLU A 418 11.00 10.80 23.55
CA GLU A 418 11.06 9.62 24.42
C GLU A 418 11.73 8.42 23.75
N THR A 419 11.60 8.31 22.40
CA THR A 419 12.14 7.18 21.65
C THR A 419 12.91 7.64 20.41
N PRO A 420 13.90 6.84 19.94
CA PRO A 420 14.61 7.14 18.69
C PRO A 420 13.66 7.27 17.48
N LYS A 421 12.57 6.51 17.43
CA LYS A 421 11.54 6.60 16.40
C LYS A 421 10.88 7.98 16.39
N GLN A 422 10.44 8.47 17.55
CA GLN A 422 9.86 9.81 17.66
C GLN A 422 10.88 10.91 17.30
N ALA A 423 12.14 10.74 17.71
CA ALA A 423 13.22 11.66 17.36
C ALA A 423 13.45 11.75 15.84
N ALA A 424 13.48 10.60 15.15
CA ALA A 424 13.61 10.55 13.69
C ALA A 424 12.42 11.19 12.98
N VAL A 425 11.19 10.99 13.47
CA VAL A 425 9.98 11.64 12.94
C VAL A 425 10.03 13.16 13.12
N GLY A 426 10.45 13.63 14.30
CA GLY A 426 10.62 15.08 14.55
C GLY A 426 11.72 15.71 13.66
N TYR A 427 12.80 14.99 13.38
CA TYR A 427 13.84 15.41 12.46
C TYR A 427 13.33 15.49 11.01
N LEU A 428 12.55 14.51 10.58
CA LEU A 428 11.87 14.52 9.28
C LEU A 428 10.91 15.71 9.15
N ASP A 429 10.14 16.04 10.21
CA ASP A 429 9.20 17.16 10.19
C ASP A 429 9.92 18.49 9.96
N ASP A 430 11.08 18.68 10.60
CA ASP A 430 11.92 19.85 10.39
C ASP A 430 12.51 19.89 8.97
N ALA A 431 12.94 18.76 8.45
CA ALA A 431 13.56 18.67 7.14
C ALA A 431 12.57 18.94 5.99
N ILE A 432 11.36 18.38 6.07
CA ILE A 432 10.32 18.60 5.04
C ILE A 432 9.79 20.05 5.09
N ASP A 433 9.66 20.66 6.26
CA ASP A 433 9.27 22.07 6.37
C ASP A 433 10.30 23.00 5.69
N GLN A 434 11.59 22.75 5.91
CA GLN A 434 12.66 23.52 5.26
C GLN A 434 12.60 23.33 3.73
N PHE A 435 12.32 22.13 3.26
CA PHE A 435 12.18 21.84 1.84
C PHE A 435 10.99 22.57 1.22
N LEU A 436 9.80 22.43 1.81
CA LEU A 436 8.58 23.10 1.32
C LEU A 436 8.72 24.64 1.34
N THR A 437 9.29 25.17 2.41
CA THR A 437 9.63 26.60 2.48
C THR A 437 10.61 27.02 1.38
N GLY A 438 11.59 26.18 1.08
CA GLY A 438 12.53 26.36 -0.03
C GLY A 438 11.82 26.40 -1.39
N LEU A 439 10.90 25.47 -1.63
CA LEU A 439 10.08 25.42 -2.85
C LEU A 439 9.19 26.68 -2.99
N GLU A 440 8.58 27.10 -1.89
CA GLU A 440 7.73 28.31 -1.88
C GLU A 440 8.54 29.55 -2.23
N ARG A 441 9.69 29.76 -1.60
CA ARG A 441 10.61 30.88 -1.89
C ARG A 441 11.08 30.90 -3.35
N LYS A 442 11.26 29.73 -3.96
CA LYS A 442 11.64 29.57 -5.36
C LYS A 442 10.46 29.69 -6.33
N GLY A 443 9.25 29.89 -5.82
CA GLY A 443 8.00 30.00 -6.58
C GLY A 443 7.53 28.70 -7.24
N VAL A 444 8.06 27.52 -6.81
CA VAL A 444 7.70 26.21 -7.36
C VAL A 444 6.24 25.87 -7.08
N LEU A 445 5.74 26.23 -5.89
CA LEU A 445 4.35 25.93 -5.50
C LEU A 445 3.30 26.65 -6.36
N LYS A 446 3.69 27.67 -7.14
CA LYS A 446 2.76 28.43 -7.98
C LYS A 446 2.30 27.70 -9.25
N ASP A 447 3.10 26.74 -9.73
CA ASP A 447 2.85 26.01 -10.96
C ASP A 447 3.06 24.49 -10.81
N THR A 448 3.05 23.98 -9.58
CA THR A 448 3.31 22.58 -9.30
C THR A 448 2.22 22.02 -8.39
N LEU A 449 1.65 20.88 -8.79
CA LEU A 449 0.84 20.06 -7.93
C LEU A 449 1.78 19.28 -7.00
N VAL A 450 1.76 19.60 -5.71
CA VAL A 450 2.55 18.89 -4.71
C VAL A 450 1.65 17.95 -3.93
N ILE A 451 2.00 16.68 -3.92
CA ILE A 451 1.30 15.64 -3.16
C ILE A 451 2.28 15.06 -2.16
N ILE A 452 1.89 15.04 -0.89
CA ILE A 452 2.69 14.47 0.19
C ILE A 452 1.91 13.32 0.81
N THR A 453 2.51 12.15 0.84
CA THR A 453 1.90 10.91 1.36
C THR A 453 2.98 10.05 2.03
N SER A 454 2.60 8.93 2.60
CA SER A 454 3.52 7.88 3.06
C SER A 454 3.48 6.69 2.10
N ASP A 455 4.59 5.94 2.01
CA ASP A 455 4.66 4.68 1.25
C ASP A 455 4.02 3.52 2.02
N GLU A 456 4.28 3.48 3.32
CA GLU A 456 3.74 2.54 4.28
C GLU A 456 3.61 3.21 5.67
N SER A 457 3.21 2.45 6.69
CA SER A 457 3.17 2.92 8.06
C SER A 457 3.84 1.93 9.00
N HIS A 458 4.79 2.40 9.79
CA HIS A 458 5.40 1.63 10.87
C HIS A 458 4.46 1.44 12.09
N GLY A 459 3.21 1.92 11.98
CA GLY A 459 2.25 1.84 13.05
C GLY A 459 2.58 2.74 14.24
N ILE A 460 1.67 2.76 15.20
CA ILE A 460 1.81 3.45 16.50
C ILE A 460 1.33 2.47 17.56
N ASP A 461 2.12 2.25 18.60
CA ASP A 461 1.75 1.33 19.67
C ASP A 461 0.46 1.77 20.35
N GLY A 462 -0.47 0.84 20.51
CA GLY A 462 -1.77 1.09 21.13
C GLY A 462 -2.78 1.85 20.24
N VAL A 463 -2.41 2.28 19.03
CA VAL A 463 -3.32 2.92 18.09
C VAL A 463 -3.80 1.91 17.06
N ARG A 464 -5.08 1.54 17.16
CA ARG A 464 -5.71 0.62 16.21
C ARG A 464 -5.66 1.17 14.79
N LEU A 465 -5.40 0.32 13.83
CA LEU A 465 -5.33 0.65 12.40
C LEU A 465 -4.19 1.61 12.00
N ALA A 466 -3.34 2.08 12.90
CA ALA A 466 -2.23 2.97 12.55
C ALA A 466 -1.33 2.42 11.43
N SER A 467 -1.17 1.10 11.34
CA SER A 467 -0.42 0.43 10.26
C SER A 467 -1.11 0.46 8.89
N SER A 468 -2.42 0.74 8.83
CA SER A 468 -3.18 0.92 7.59
C SER A 468 -3.57 2.38 7.36
N TRP A 469 -3.30 3.24 8.33
CA TRP A 469 -3.67 4.65 8.29
C TRP A 469 -2.54 5.48 7.70
N GLY A 470 -2.67 5.84 6.43
CA GLY A 470 -1.82 6.80 5.75
C GLY A 470 -2.39 8.20 5.77
N PHE A 471 -1.82 9.06 4.93
CA PHE A 471 -2.34 10.39 4.69
C PHE A 471 -2.10 10.80 3.24
N ASN A 472 -2.88 11.76 2.78
CA ASN A 472 -2.66 12.43 1.53
C ASN A 472 -2.90 13.93 1.76
N LEU A 473 -1.85 14.71 1.54
CA LEU A 473 -1.90 16.16 1.54
C LEU A 473 -1.61 16.65 0.12
N MET A 474 -2.52 17.41 -0.44
CA MET A 474 -2.40 18.01 -1.77
C MET A 474 -2.30 19.52 -1.64
N LEU A 475 -1.18 20.10 -2.12
CA LEU A 475 -0.97 21.54 -2.27
C LEU A 475 -1.01 21.85 -3.78
N ALA A 476 -2.01 22.58 -4.21
CA ALA A 476 -2.23 22.88 -5.62
C ALA A 476 -2.33 24.39 -5.88
N PRO A 477 -1.97 24.85 -7.07
CA PRO A 477 -2.25 26.25 -7.48
C PRO A 477 -3.75 26.59 -7.46
N ASP A 478 -4.62 25.56 -7.47
CA ASP A 478 -6.09 25.64 -7.46
C ASP A 478 -6.67 25.52 -6.04
N GLN A 479 -5.90 25.73 -5.00
CA GLN A 479 -6.33 25.52 -3.62
C GLN A 479 -7.57 26.33 -3.23
N ASP A 480 -7.80 27.45 -3.90
CA ASP A 480 -9.01 28.27 -3.77
C ASP A 480 -10.30 27.55 -4.21
N LEU A 481 -10.20 26.49 -5.03
CA LEU A 481 -11.30 25.68 -5.53
C LEU A 481 -11.43 24.32 -4.81
N LEU A 482 -10.40 23.90 -4.10
CA LEU A 482 -10.35 22.60 -3.46
C LEU A 482 -10.79 22.67 -1.98
N PRO A 483 -11.51 21.66 -1.47
CA PRO A 483 -11.87 21.63 -0.06
C PRO A 483 -10.63 21.42 0.82
N HIS A 484 -10.67 21.93 2.04
CA HIS A 484 -9.62 21.67 3.03
C HIS A 484 -9.59 20.21 3.49
N LEU A 485 -10.76 19.60 3.65
CA LEU A 485 -10.93 18.18 4.00
C LEU A 485 -11.69 17.46 2.90
N LYS A 486 -11.08 16.43 2.35
CA LYS A 486 -11.72 15.52 1.41
C LYS A 486 -12.43 14.42 2.18
N SER A 487 -13.76 14.39 2.07
CA SER A 487 -14.61 13.36 2.68
C SER A 487 -14.58 12.07 1.87
N GLY A 488 -14.81 10.95 2.56
CA GLY A 488 -14.82 9.61 1.98
C GLY A 488 -13.50 8.85 2.19
N THR A 489 -13.54 7.55 1.90
CA THR A 489 -12.40 6.65 2.05
C THR A 489 -11.63 6.56 0.73
N TYR A 490 -10.34 6.83 0.79
CA TYR A 490 -9.39 6.75 -0.33
C TYR A 490 -8.14 5.97 0.07
N GLY A 491 -7.26 5.70 -0.88
CA GLY A 491 -5.99 5.04 -0.59
C GLY A 491 -4.97 5.19 -1.74
N HIS A 492 -3.87 4.49 -1.64
CA HIS A 492 -2.79 4.57 -2.64
C HIS A 492 -3.26 4.32 -4.07
N VAL A 493 -4.16 3.36 -4.29
CA VAL A 493 -4.68 3.03 -5.63
C VAL A 493 -5.38 4.19 -6.33
N ASP A 494 -5.80 5.20 -5.57
CA ASP A 494 -6.54 6.36 -6.06
C ASP A 494 -5.61 7.46 -6.61
N LEU A 495 -4.31 7.41 -6.28
CA LEU A 495 -3.39 8.51 -6.55
C LEU A 495 -3.13 8.70 -8.04
N SER A 496 -2.85 7.61 -8.78
CA SER A 496 -2.60 7.68 -10.22
C SER A 496 -3.77 8.26 -10.98
N ALA A 497 -4.99 7.79 -10.70
CA ALA A 497 -6.21 8.31 -11.31
C ALA A 497 -6.41 9.79 -10.96
N SER A 498 -6.13 10.20 -9.73
CA SER A 498 -6.28 11.59 -9.29
C SER A 498 -5.31 12.55 -9.97
N VAL A 499 -4.06 12.16 -10.16
CA VAL A 499 -3.07 12.99 -10.87
C VAL A 499 -3.47 13.15 -12.33
N LEU A 500 -3.85 12.06 -13.01
CA LEU A 500 -4.29 12.13 -14.40
C LEU A 500 -5.58 12.98 -14.54
N ASP A 501 -6.54 12.81 -13.64
CA ASP A 501 -7.77 13.61 -13.61
C ASP A 501 -7.48 15.10 -13.37
N TYR A 502 -6.56 15.44 -12.48
CA TYR A 502 -6.13 16.82 -12.25
C TYR A 502 -5.66 17.52 -13.52
N PHE A 503 -4.88 16.82 -14.33
CA PHE A 503 -4.38 17.37 -15.60
C PHE A 503 -5.35 17.21 -16.78
N GLY A 504 -6.53 16.66 -16.57
CA GLY A 504 -7.49 16.36 -17.65
C GLY A 504 -6.96 15.34 -18.65
N LEU A 505 -6.05 14.46 -18.21
CA LEU A 505 -5.44 13.44 -19.04
C LEU A 505 -6.28 12.15 -19.05
N PRO A 506 -6.15 11.31 -20.09
CA PRO A 506 -6.82 10.00 -20.13
C PRO A 506 -6.37 9.13 -18.97
N VAL A 507 -7.33 8.51 -18.31
CA VAL A 507 -7.08 7.57 -17.22
C VAL A 507 -7.27 6.15 -17.74
N PRO A 508 -6.25 5.28 -17.71
CA PRO A 508 -6.41 3.88 -18.11
C PRO A 508 -7.48 3.18 -17.28
N ALA A 509 -8.47 2.55 -17.94
CA ALA A 509 -9.57 1.87 -17.25
C ALA A 509 -9.10 0.60 -16.48
N SER A 510 -7.86 0.15 -16.72
CA SER A 510 -7.20 -0.91 -15.94
C SER A 510 -6.74 -0.46 -14.55
N LEU A 511 -6.82 0.83 -14.22
CA LEU A 511 -6.57 1.32 -12.87
C LEU A 511 -7.74 0.97 -11.94
N SER A 512 -7.42 0.69 -10.69
CA SER A 512 -8.40 0.37 -9.65
C SER A 512 -8.52 1.56 -8.72
N GLY A 513 -9.41 2.50 -8.97
CA GLY A 513 -9.45 3.66 -8.06
C GLY A 513 -10.53 4.67 -8.37
N ARG A 514 -10.54 5.72 -7.56
CA ARG A 514 -11.36 6.92 -7.68
C ARG A 514 -10.47 8.16 -7.75
N SER A 515 -10.94 9.21 -8.35
CA SER A 515 -10.24 10.48 -8.27
C SER A 515 -10.53 11.19 -6.93
N LEU A 516 -9.49 11.63 -6.23
CA LEU A 516 -9.56 12.51 -5.07
C LEU A 516 -10.18 13.89 -5.41
N LEU A 517 -10.20 14.22 -6.71
CA LEU A 517 -10.72 15.49 -7.22
C LEU A 517 -12.20 15.45 -7.61
N ARG A 518 -12.92 14.41 -7.12
CA ARG A 518 -14.34 14.22 -7.38
C ARG A 518 -15.08 13.89 -6.09
N ASP A 519 -16.30 14.37 -5.97
CA ASP A 519 -17.22 13.99 -4.89
C ASP A 519 -18.12 12.84 -5.32
N TYR A 520 -18.18 11.81 -4.47
CA TYR A 520 -18.96 10.60 -4.71
C TYR A 520 -20.09 10.49 -3.70
N ALA A 521 -21.29 10.23 -4.20
CA ALA A 521 -22.46 10.04 -3.35
C ALA A 521 -22.44 8.70 -2.58
N GLN A 522 -21.70 7.71 -3.10
CA GLN A 522 -21.64 6.37 -2.52
C GLN A 522 -20.23 6.07 -2.02
N GLY A 523 -20.15 5.35 -0.90
CA GLY A 523 -18.90 4.75 -0.44
C GLY A 523 -18.38 3.71 -1.43
N ARG A 524 -17.15 3.26 -1.23
CA ARG A 524 -16.51 2.23 -2.06
C ARG A 524 -16.02 1.06 -1.23
N GLU A 525 -15.88 -0.09 -1.88
CA GLU A 525 -15.12 -1.21 -1.32
C GLU A 525 -13.63 -0.88 -1.31
N ILE A 526 -12.95 -1.23 -0.22
CA ILE A 526 -11.50 -1.01 -0.10
C ILE A 526 -10.87 -2.10 0.79
N MET A 527 -9.66 -2.52 0.47
CA MET A 527 -8.94 -3.55 1.20
C MET A 527 -7.54 -3.10 1.62
N SER A 528 -7.04 -3.70 2.69
CA SER A 528 -5.67 -3.52 3.16
C SER A 528 -5.18 -4.80 3.84
N TYR A 529 -3.88 -5.08 3.69
CA TYR A 529 -3.19 -6.15 4.40
C TYR A 529 -1.93 -5.58 5.06
N THR A 530 -2.01 -5.33 6.35
CA THR A 530 -0.89 -4.83 7.15
C THR A 530 -0.82 -5.59 8.48
N ASN A 531 0.36 -5.78 9.02
CA ASN A 531 0.60 -6.50 10.27
C ASN A 531 -0.03 -7.91 10.31
N GLY A 532 -0.07 -8.61 9.16
CA GLY A 532 -0.64 -9.94 9.07
C GLY A 532 -2.17 -9.98 9.20
N LYS A 533 -2.85 -8.86 9.08
CA LYS A 533 -4.32 -8.76 9.15
C LYS A 533 -4.88 -8.27 7.82
N LEU A 534 -5.81 -9.03 7.27
CA LEU A 534 -6.59 -8.62 6.10
C LEU A 534 -7.78 -7.78 6.56
N ARG A 535 -7.93 -6.60 5.98
CA ARG A 535 -8.98 -5.65 6.31
C ARG A 535 -9.78 -5.27 5.08
N TYR A 536 -11.07 -5.12 5.26
CA TYR A 536 -12.02 -4.83 4.20
C TYR A 536 -13.13 -3.91 4.70
N HIS A 537 -13.41 -2.84 3.97
CA HIS A 537 -14.58 -2.01 4.18
C HIS A 537 -15.49 -2.10 2.95
N ASP A 538 -16.78 -2.32 3.17
CA ASP A 538 -17.75 -2.56 2.09
C ASP A 538 -18.30 -1.27 1.45
N GLY A 539 -17.87 -0.11 1.90
CA GLY A 539 -18.41 1.18 1.47
C GLY A 539 -19.82 1.50 1.95
N GLN A 540 -20.45 0.61 2.73
CA GLN A 540 -21.83 0.73 3.22
C GLN A 540 -21.93 0.77 4.75
N GLY A 541 -20.77 0.93 5.41
CA GLY A 541 -20.71 1.06 6.87
C GLY A 541 -20.27 -0.20 7.60
N THR A 542 -19.78 -1.23 6.90
CA THR A 542 -19.24 -2.42 7.54
C THR A 542 -17.73 -2.52 7.30
N PHE A 543 -16.97 -2.50 8.40
CA PHE A 543 -15.55 -2.80 8.40
C PHE A 543 -15.28 -4.21 8.88
N THR A 544 -14.45 -4.96 8.19
CA THR A 544 -14.08 -6.33 8.55
C THR A 544 -12.57 -6.43 8.74
N GLU A 545 -12.15 -7.11 9.80
CA GLU A 545 -10.76 -7.45 10.07
C GLU A 545 -10.63 -8.97 10.25
N CYS A 546 -9.79 -9.60 9.43
CA CYS A 546 -9.46 -11.02 9.51
C CYS A 546 -8.05 -11.18 10.04
N ASP A 547 -7.88 -12.07 11.03
CA ASP A 547 -6.56 -12.41 11.56
C ASP A 547 -5.85 -13.46 10.67
N PHE A 548 -4.61 -13.81 11.04
CA PHE A 548 -3.81 -14.80 10.34
C PHE A 548 -4.40 -16.22 10.35
N GLN A 549 -5.39 -16.49 11.19
CA GLN A 549 -6.16 -17.73 11.21
C GLN A 549 -7.44 -17.61 10.39
N GLN A 550 -7.60 -16.54 9.61
CA GLN A 550 -8.80 -16.22 8.83
C GLN A 550 -10.08 -16.09 9.66
N ARG A 551 -9.98 -15.77 10.95
CA ARG A 551 -11.14 -15.42 11.76
C ARG A 551 -11.46 -13.96 11.54
N CYS A 552 -12.62 -13.69 10.97
CA CYS A 552 -13.01 -12.35 10.56
C CYS A 552 -14.06 -11.79 11.52
N ARG A 553 -13.77 -10.63 12.09
CA ARG A 553 -14.70 -9.82 12.89
C ARG A 553 -15.21 -8.67 12.04
N TYR A 554 -16.46 -8.30 12.27
CA TYR A 554 -17.04 -7.15 11.58
C TYR A 554 -17.54 -6.10 12.57
N TYR A 555 -17.41 -4.85 12.14
CA TYR A 555 -17.66 -3.66 12.91
C TYR A 555 -18.61 -2.74 12.12
N ALA A 556 -19.51 -2.05 12.80
CA ALA A 556 -20.16 -0.89 12.21
C ALA A 556 -19.14 0.26 12.22
N SER A 557 -18.84 0.83 11.06
CA SER A 557 -17.82 1.86 10.90
C SER A 557 -18.19 2.81 9.76
N PRO A 558 -18.14 4.14 9.96
CA PRO A 558 -18.47 5.11 8.91
C PRO A 558 -17.41 5.17 7.79
N GLY A 559 -16.19 4.69 8.02
CA GLY A 559 -15.09 4.66 7.08
C GLY A 559 -14.12 3.53 7.44
N PHE A 560 -13.00 3.46 6.71
CA PHE A 560 -11.97 2.46 6.97
C PHE A 560 -11.22 2.77 8.25
N ILE A 561 -10.76 4.01 8.41
CA ILE A 561 -10.06 4.48 9.61
C ILE A 561 -11.07 5.16 10.53
N ALA A 562 -11.51 4.47 11.56
CA ALA A 562 -12.44 5.04 12.53
C ALA A 562 -12.24 4.44 13.92
N ASP A 563 -11.86 5.28 14.88
CA ASP A 563 -11.80 4.93 16.30
C ASP A 563 -13.21 4.69 16.91
N SER A 564 -14.26 5.17 16.23
CA SER A 564 -15.66 4.99 16.61
C SER A 564 -16.24 3.64 16.13
N ALA A 565 -15.48 2.82 15.42
CA ALA A 565 -15.94 1.52 14.95
C ALA A 565 -16.37 0.61 16.12
N SER A 566 -17.60 0.07 16.03
CA SER A 566 -18.17 -0.78 17.08
C SER A 566 -18.28 -2.22 16.61
N LEU A 567 -17.72 -3.15 17.41
CA LEU A 567 -17.76 -4.58 17.12
C LEU A 567 -19.22 -5.06 17.11
N GLN A 568 -19.63 -5.70 16.01
CA GLN A 568 -20.97 -6.27 15.81
C GLN A 568 -20.97 -7.79 15.93
N GLY A 569 -19.86 -8.45 15.56
CA GLY A 569 -19.78 -9.91 15.63
C GLY A 569 -18.58 -10.51 14.90
N GLN A 570 -18.67 -11.81 14.68
CA GLN A 570 -17.69 -12.58 13.93
C GLN A 570 -18.39 -13.29 12.77
N TYR A 571 -17.77 -13.30 11.59
CA TYR A 571 -18.31 -14.02 10.44
C TYR A 571 -18.10 -15.53 10.58
N GLY A 572 -19.06 -16.30 10.05
CA GLY A 572 -18.87 -17.73 9.79
C GLY A 572 -17.84 -17.99 8.68
N GLY A 573 -17.38 -19.23 8.59
CA GLY A 573 -16.29 -19.63 7.68
C GLY A 573 -16.53 -19.27 6.21
N LEU A 574 -17.76 -19.42 5.70
CA LEU A 574 -18.09 -19.09 4.31
C LEU A 574 -17.81 -17.61 3.99
N ARG A 575 -18.27 -16.68 4.83
CA ARG A 575 -18.06 -15.24 4.60
C ARG A 575 -16.59 -14.84 4.74
N ALA A 576 -15.88 -15.42 5.69
CA ALA A 576 -14.44 -15.24 5.85
C ALA A 576 -13.68 -15.69 4.61
N ARG A 577 -14.03 -16.85 4.03
CA ARG A 577 -13.44 -17.34 2.77
C ARG A 577 -13.74 -16.44 1.59
N GLN A 578 -14.95 -15.90 1.47
CA GLN A 578 -15.28 -14.96 0.41
C GLN A 578 -14.41 -13.70 0.46
N ILE A 579 -14.12 -13.17 1.64
CA ILE A 579 -13.23 -12.01 1.81
C ILE A 579 -11.79 -12.36 1.43
N SER A 580 -11.30 -13.52 1.87
CA SER A 580 -9.96 -14.00 1.51
C SER A 580 -9.85 -14.32 0.00
N ALA A 581 -10.91 -14.85 -0.61
CA ALA A 581 -10.95 -15.10 -2.06
C ALA A 581 -10.89 -13.80 -2.87
N ARG A 582 -11.54 -12.71 -2.41
CA ARG A 582 -11.41 -11.38 -3.03
C ARG A 582 -9.95 -10.91 -3.00
N ALA A 583 -9.27 -10.99 -1.85
CA ALA A 583 -7.86 -10.65 -1.75
C ALA A 583 -7.01 -11.48 -2.72
N ALA A 584 -7.19 -12.79 -2.74
CA ALA A 584 -6.46 -13.68 -3.65
C ALA A 584 -6.75 -13.40 -5.15
N ASN A 585 -7.95 -12.92 -5.49
CA ASN A 585 -8.26 -12.50 -6.85
C ASN A 585 -7.58 -11.17 -7.21
N LEU A 586 -7.53 -10.20 -6.29
CA LEU A 586 -6.74 -8.99 -6.48
C LEU A 586 -5.25 -9.30 -6.69
N ASP A 587 -4.72 -10.27 -5.94
CA ASP A 587 -3.32 -10.70 -6.06
C ASP A 587 -3.00 -11.27 -7.44
N ARG A 588 -3.98 -11.89 -8.10
CA ARG A 588 -3.84 -12.47 -9.45
C ARG A 588 -4.13 -11.49 -10.58
N SER A 589 -4.66 -10.30 -10.31
CA SER A 589 -5.09 -9.35 -11.34
C SER A 589 -3.95 -8.93 -12.29
N LEU A 590 -2.70 -8.93 -11.82
CA LEU A 590 -1.54 -8.65 -12.66
C LEU A 590 -1.37 -9.62 -13.83
N LEU A 591 -1.64 -10.91 -13.59
CA LEU A 591 -1.50 -11.98 -14.59
C LEU A 591 -2.62 -11.96 -15.65
N GLN A 592 -3.72 -11.26 -15.35
CA GLN A 592 -4.90 -11.15 -16.19
C GLN A 592 -4.99 -9.79 -16.90
N SER A 593 -3.90 -8.99 -16.93
CA SER A 593 -3.91 -7.69 -17.62
C SER A 593 -4.31 -7.88 -19.07
N PRO A 594 -5.48 -7.34 -19.50
CA PRO A 594 -5.93 -7.50 -20.86
C PRO A 594 -5.01 -6.74 -21.83
N LEU A 595 -4.85 -7.28 -23.03
CA LEU A 595 -4.25 -6.57 -24.17
C LEU A 595 -5.14 -5.40 -24.64
N ASN A 596 -6.34 -5.30 -24.09
CA ASN A 596 -7.30 -4.25 -24.39
C ASN A 596 -6.89 -2.93 -23.75
N GLN A 597 -7.03 -1.85 -24.51
CA GLN A 597 -6.72 -0.51 -24.04
C GLN A 597 -8.02 0.26 -23.81
N HIS A 598 -8.29 0.57 -22.54
CA HIS A 598 -9.43 1.38 -22.14
C HIS A 598 -8.92 2.69 -21.54
N TYR A 599 -9.37 3.81 -22.11
CA TYR A 599 -9.04 5.13 -21.62
C TYR A 599 -10.33 5.87 -21.25
N GLN A 600 -10.35 6.49 -20.08
CA GLN A 600 -11.43 7.35 -19.65
C GLN A 600 -10.87 8.72 -19.27
N PHE A 601 -11.59 9.79 -19.65
CA PHE A 601 -11.18 11.16 -19.38
C PHE A 601 -12.04 11.71 -18.26
N GLY A 602 -11.40 12.19 -17.20
CA GLY A 602 -12.08 12.57 -15.97
C GLY A 602 -12.63 13.97 -15.95
N SER A 603 -11.94 14.91 -16.57
CA SER A 603 -12.34 16.33 -16.53
C SER A 603 -12.98 16.77 -17.84
N PRO A 604 -14.04 17.60 -17.79
CA PRO A 604 -14.57 18.22 -18.97
C PRO A 604 -13.49 19.10 -19.65
N ALA A 605 -13.34 18.97 -20.95
CA ALA A 605 -12.49 19.85 -21.73
C ALA A 605 -13.35 20.97 -22.35
N ILE A 606 -13.01 22.22 -22.04
CA ILE A 606 -13.62 23.38 -22.70
C ILE A 606 -12.79 23.72 -23.94
N ILE A 607 -13.40 23.59 -25.09
CA ILE A 607 -12.75 23.76 -26.37
C ILE A 607 -13.28 25.06 -27.00
N PRO A 608 -12.43 26.10 -27.10
CA PRO A 608 -12.84 27.36 -27.74
C PRO A 608 -13.02 27.18 -29.26
N LEU A 609 -14.14 27.68 -29.77
CA LEU A 609 -14.42 27.76 -31.19
C LEU A 609 -14.15 29.20 -31.66
N GLN A 610 -13.04 29.40 -32.34
CA GLN A 610 -12.62 30.75 -32.75
C GLN A 610 -13.07 31.13 -34.16
N ALA A 611 -13.44 30.13 -34.98
CA ALA A 611 -13.85 30.33 -36.35
C ALA A 611 -15.34 30.66 -36.42
N GLN A 612 -15.68 31.61 -37.27
CA GLN A 612 -17.08 32.01 -37.55
C GLN A 612 -17.66 31.34 -38.81
N ILE A 613 -16.81 30.77 -39.62
CA ILE A 613 -17.17 30.16 -40.91
C ILE A 613 -16.54 28.76 -41.04
N LYS A 614 -17.19 27.91 -41.83
CA LYS A 614 -16.80 26.52 -42.06
C LYS A 614 -15.39 26.34 -42.63
N ASP A 615 -14.90 27.24 -43.42
CA ASP A 615 -13.61 27.15 -44.10
C ASP A 615 -12.42 27.45 -43.13
N ASP A 616 -12.69 27.93 -41.92
CA ASP A 616 -11.68 28.29 -40.92
C ASP A 616 -11.99 27.57 -39.59
N TRP A 617 -12.04 26.24 -39.63
CA TRP A 617 -12.32 25.41 -38.48
C TRP A 617 -11.17 25.42 -37.48
N ALA A 618 -11.49 25.68 -36.22
CA ALA A 618 -10.53 25.47 -35.10
C ALA A 618 -10.28 23.99 -34.93
N ASP A 619 -9.04 23.55 -35.10
CA ASP A 619 -8.59 22.17 -34.87
C ASP A 619 -8.09 21.99 -33.44
N ASN A 620 -8.82 21.24 -32.65
CA ASN A 620 -8.50 21.01 -31.25
C ASN A 620 -8.33 19.52 -30.96
N LEU A 621 -7.19 19.16 -30.38
CA LEU A 621 -6.98 17.83 -29.85
C LEU A 621 -7.95 17.60 -28.67
N ILE A 622 -8.71 16.49 -28.75
CA ILE A 622 -9.47 15.99 -27.61
C ILE A 622 -8.89 14.69 -27.09
N GLY A 623 -8.79 14.59 -25.80
CA GLY A 623 -8.16 13.44 -25.18
C GLY A 623 -6.64 13.41 -25.40
N ALA A 624 -6.11 12.22 -25.69
CA ALA A 624 -4.69 11.98 -25.75
C ALA A 624 -4.12 11.97 -27.17
N GLN A 625 -2.89 12.40 -27.30
CA GLN A 625 -2.03 11.99 -28.40
C GLN A 625 -1.49 10.57 -28.14
N TYR A 626 -1.17 9.85 -29.23
CA TYR A 626 -0.48 8.56 -29.18
C TYR A 626 -1.29 7.41 -28.54
N LEU A 627 -2.60 7.35 -28.81
CA LEU A 627 -3.38 6.17 -28.47
C LEU A 627 -2.88 4.98 -29.32
N GLU A 628 -2.72 3.84 -28.68
CA GLU A 628 -2.35 2.60 -29.37
C GLU A 628 -3.60 1.75 -29.59
N MET A 629 -3.74 1.25 -30.83
CA MET A 629 -4.85 0.41 -31.25
C MET A 629 -4.28 -0.82 -31.95
N PRO A 630 -4.37 -2.02 -31.36
CA PRO A 630 -3.83 -3.25 -31.95
C PRO A 630 -4.52 -3.62 -33.25
N LYS A 631 -3.78 -4.22 -34.18
CA LYS A 631 -4.35 -4.77 -35.41
C LYS A 631 -5.46 -5.78 -35.14
N GLY A 632 -6.56 -5.66 -35.83
CA GLY A 632 -7.74 -6.52 -35.73
C GLY A 632 -8.62 -6.19 -34.52
N SER A 633 -8.31 -5.13 -33.78
CA SER A 633 -9.17 -4.63 -32.72
C SER A 633 -10.30 -3.77 -33.23
N GLN A 634 -11.37 -3.66 -32.44
CA GLN A 634 -12.43 -2.67 -32.63
C GLN A 634 -12.27 -1.59 -31.58
N THR A 635 -12.37 -0.32 -31.99
CA THR A 635 -12.33 0.83 -31.09
C THR A 635 -13.71 1.44 -30.97
N ARG A 636 -14.22 1.58 -29.74
CA ARG A 636 -15.47 2.30 -29.43
C ARG A 636 -15.12 3.60 -28.73
N VAL A 637 -15.77 4.67 -29.16
CA VAL A 637 -15.56 6.02 -28.62
C VAL A 637 -16.89 6.57 -28.13
N ARG A 638 -16.89 7.08 -26.91
CA ARG A 638 -18.05 7.71 -26.28
C ARG A 638 -17.65 9.06 -25.69
N PHE A 639 -18.50 10.06 -25.88
CA PHE A 639 -18.38 11.35 -25.20
C PHE A 639 -19.66 12.17 -25.36
N THR A 640 -19.78 13.22 -24.55
CA THR A 640 -20.87 14.18 -24.63
C THR A 640 -20.32 15.55 -25.00
N VAL A 641 -20.94 16.24 -25.95
CA VAL A 641 -20.60 17.61 -26.30
C VAL A 641 -21.77 18.54 -25.98
N ARG A 642 -21.47 19.62 -25.30
CA ARG A 642 -22.43 20.69 -24.99
C ARG A 642 -21.94 22.02 -25.52
N SER A 643 -22.85 22.88 -25.99
CA SER A 643 -22.46 24.28 -26.17
C SER A 643 -22.15 24.92 -24.82
N ALA A 644 -21.02 25.58 -24.70
CA ALA A 644 -20.68 26.33 -23.49
C ALA A 644 -21.37 27.70 -23.46
N ASP A 645 -21.93 28.17 -24.59
CA ASP A 645 -22.74 29.38 -24.68
C ASP A 645 -24.23 28.99 -24.73
N PRO A 646 -25.05 29.39 -23.73
CA PRO A 646 -26.45 29.03 -23.67
C PRO A 646 -27.33 29.66 -24.78
N GLN A 647 -26.80 30.53 -25.59
CA GLN A 647 -27.53 31.25 -26.60
C GLN A 647 -27.12 30.95 -28.06
N GLN A 648 -26.07 30.10 -28.23
CA GLN A 648 -25.50 29.89 -29.57
C GLN A 648 -25.33 28.41 -29.92
N ASN A 649 -25.57 28.09 -31.18
CA ASN A 649 -25.26 26.80 -31.74
C ASN A 649 -23.78 26.72 -32.13
N ALA A 650 -23.21 25.51 -31.98
CA ALA A 650 -21.90 25.18 -32.50
C ALA A 650 -22.00 24.07 -33.53
N TYR A 651 -21.11 24.10 -34.51
CA TYR A 651 -20.99 23.05 -35.52
C TYR A 651 -19.65 22.37 -35.33
N ILE A 652 -19.64 21.05 -35.22
CA ILE A 652 -18.45 20.25 -34.94
C ILE A 652 -18.28 19.13 -35.99
N LEU A 653 -17.03 18.73 -36.17
CA LEU A 653 -16.60 17.52 -36.87
C LEU A 653 -15.56 16.82 -36.02
N LEU A 654 -15.68 15.51 -35.87
CA LEU A 654 -14.65 14.69 -35.23
C LEU A 654 -13.79 13.99 -36.27
N LYS A 655 -12.49 14.15 -36.18
CA LYS A 655 -11.49 13.44 -36.99
C LYS A 655 -10.60 12.55 -36.13
N GLY A 656 -10.25 11.40 -36.70
CA GLY A 656 -9.10 10.62 -36.23
C GLY A 656 -7.85 11.07 -37.00
N LYS A 657 -6.71 11.12 -36.30
CA LYS A 657 -5.41 11.31 -36.96
C LYS A 657 -4.43 10.24 -36.47
N GLU A 658 -3.64 9.72 -37.41
CA GLU A 658 -2.47 8.93 -37.09
C GLU A 658 -1.24 9.72 -37.53
N LEU A 659 -0.46 10.20 -36.55
CA LEU A 659 0.52 11.26 -36.78
C LEU A 659 -0.17 12.50 -37.38
N GLU A 660 0.18 12.85 -38.63
CA GLU A 660 -0.41 14.00 -39.36
C GLU A 660 -1.44 13.59 -40.43
N GLN A 661 -1.78 12.29 -40.52
CA GLN A 661 -2.69 11.79 -41.55
C GLN A 661 -4.10 11.60 -41.00
N ASP A 662 -5.10 12.14 -41.67
CA ASP A 662 -6.51 11.95 -41.35
C ASP A 662 -6.93 10.48 -41.52
N VAL A 663 -7.61 9.95 -40.50
CA VAL A 663 -8.18 8.61 -40.49
C VAL A 663 -9.71 8.73 -40.48
N PRO A 664 -10.40 8.18 -41.47
CA PRO A 664 -11.87 8.22 -41.55
C PRO A 664 -12.48 7.47 -40.34
N LEU A 665 -13.43 8.10 -39.66
CA LEU A 665 -14.18 7.51 -38.55
C LEU A 665 -15.59 7.06 -38.94
N GLY A 666 -16.00 7.29 -40.17
CA GLY A 666 -17.37 6.98 -40.64
C GLY A 666 -18.45 7.91 -40.07
N LEU A 667 -18.07 9.07 -39.55
CA LEU A 667 -18.98 10.04 -38.94
C LEU A 667 -19.43 11.11 -39.99
N PRO A 668 -20.55 11.82 -39.72
CA PRO A 668 -20.97 12.96 -40.51
C PRO A 668 -19.89 14.05 -40.59
N GLU A 669 -19.81 14.73 -41.75
CA GLU A 669 -18.86 15.82 -41.96
C GLU A 669 -19.16 17.06 -41.09
N GLU A 670 -20.36 17.16 -40.54
CA GLU A 670 -20.77 18.28 -39.71
C GLU A 670 -21.89 17.83 -38.76
N MET A 671 -21.78 18.17 -37.48
CA MET A 671 -22.74 17.86 -36.44
C MET A 671 -23.12 19.13 -35.68
N LEU A 672 -24.43 19.35 -35.50
CA LEU A 672 -24.95 20.51 -34.80
C LEU A 672 -25.01 20.22 -33.29
N VAL A 673 -24.44 21.12 -32.51
CA VAL A 673 -24.55 21.13 -31.03
C VAL A 673 -25.39 22.34 -30.64
N THR A 674 -26.52 22.08 -30.00
CA THR A 674 -27.43 23.13 -29.51
C THR A 674 -27.28 23.35 -28.01
N PRO A 675 -27.57 24.55 -27.48
CA PRO A 675 -27.49 24.83 -26.05
C PRO A 675 -28.43 23.96 -25.21
N ASP A 676 -29.60 23.66 -25.75
CA ASP A 676 -30.67 22.99 -25.02
C ASP A 676 -30.54 21.45 -25.00
N GLN A 677 -29.74 20.90 -25.93
CA GLN A 677 -29.62 19.45 -26.07
C GLN A 677 -28.17 19.02 -26.29
N PRO A 678 -27.57 18.31 -25.30
CA PRO A 678 -26.23 17.73 -25.47
C PRO A 678 -26.19 16.74 -26.63
N LEU A 679 -25.13 16.78 -27.41
CA LEU A 679 -24.85 15.78 -28.45
C LEU A 679 -24.11 14.61 -27.76
N GLN A 680 -24.76 13.44 -27.72
CA GLN A 680 -24.13 12.22 -27.26
C GLN A 680 -23.53 11.46 -28.43
N MET A 681 -22.24 11.20 -28.35
CA MET A 681 -21.48 10.43 -29.33
C MET A 681 -21.21 9.04 -28.81
N ASP A 682 -21.56 8.01 -29.59
CA ASP A 682 -21.23 6.60 -29.31
C ASP A 682 -21.07 5.92 -30.68
N PHE A 683 -19.84 5.59 -31.05
CA PHE A 683 -19.53 4.97 -32.31
C PHE A 683 -18.33 4.03 -32.20
N SER A 684 -18.23 3.10 -33.18
CA SER A 684 -17.12 2.15 -33.22
C SER A 684 -16.52 2.09 -34.61
N PHE A 685 -15.24 1.80 -34.68
CA PHE A 685 -14.53 1.56 -35.93
C PHE A 685 -13.49 0.44 -35.77
N ASP A 686 -13.16 -0.22 -36.88
CA ASP A 686 -12.22 -1.32 -36.90
C ASP A 686 -10.79 -0.83 -37.16
N ASN A 687 -9.81 -1.49 -36.60
CA ASN A 687 -8.40 -1.22 -36.83
C ASN A 687 -7.77 -2.33 -37.68
N PRO A 688 -7.73 -2.18 -39.01
CA PRO A 688 -7.16 -3.19 -39.92
C PRO A 688 -5.64 -3.33 -39.76
N GLU A 689 -4.98 -2.32 -39.18
CA GLU A 689 -3.53 -2.27 -38.89
C GLU A 689 -3.30 -1.78 -37.50
N THR A 690 -2.11 -2.07 -36.93
CA THR A 690 -1.70 -1.54 -35.64
C THR A 690 -1.42 -0.06 -35.75
N ARG A 691 -2.12 0.76 -34.96
CA ARG A 691 -1.91 2.19 -34.83
C ARG A 691 -1.18 2.50 -33.55
N LYS A 692 -0.13 3.31 -33.60
CA LYS A 692 0.71 3.63 -32.44
C LYS A 692 0.68 5.08 -31.97
N ALA A 693 0.13 5.95 -32.79
CA ALA A 693 0.12 7.38 -32.53
C ALA A 693 -1.21 8.00 -33.00
N PHE A 694 -2.30 7.34 -32.55
CA PHE A 694 -3.64 7.78 -32.91
C PHE A 694 -4.12 8.89 -32.00
N SER A 695 -4.84 9.86 -32.50
CA SER A 695 -5.43 10.95 -31.74
C SER A 695 -6.81 11.32 -32.30
N PHE A 696 -7.66 11.89 -31.46
CA PHE A 696 -8.95 12.45 -31.86
C PHE A 696 -8.88 13.97 -31.89
N HIS A 697 -9.40 14.57 -32.92
CA HIS A 697 -9.44 16.00 -33.09
C HIS A 697 -10.87 16.48 -33.34
N LEU A 698 -11.32 17.40 -32.51
CA LEU A 698 -12.58 18.07 -32.63
C LEU A 698 -12.33 19.38 -33.41
N LEU A 699 -12.83 19.42 -34.61
CA LEU A 699 -12.86 20.64 -35.39
C LEU A 699 -14.23 21.28 -35.20
N GLY A 700 -14.27 22.62 -35.14
CA GLY A 700 -15.53 23.27 -34.94
C GLY A 700 -15.49 24.73 -35.32
N TYR A 701 -16.65 25.27 -35.62
CA TYR A 701 -16.84 26.69 -35.82
C TYR A 701 -18.11 27.17 -35.10
N GLY A 702 -18.15 28.44 -34.76
CA GLY A 702 -19.21 29.08 -34.01
C GLY A 702 -18.67 30.21 -33.15
N LEU A 703 -19.58 30.90 -32.46
CA LEU A 703 -19.21 31.90 -31.45
C LEU A 703 -19.21 31.23 -30.07
N GLY A 704 -18.06 31.19 -29.39
CA GLY A 704 -17.94 30.67 -28.03
C GLY A 704 -17.08 29.42 -27.91
N ALA A 705 -17.53 28.46 -27.14
CA ALA A 705 -16.83 27.21 -26.84
C ALA A 705 -17.80 26.03 -26.75
N VAL A 706 -17.28 24.83 -26.90
CA VAL A 706 -17.98 23.59 -26.56
C VAL A 706 -17.30 22.93 -25.34
N GLU A 707 -18.08 22.30 -24.50
CA GLU A 707 -17.63 21.43 -23.43
C GLU A 707 -17.71 19.98 -23.90
N VAL A 708 -16.61 19.25 -23.82
CA VAL A 708 -16.55 17.81 -24.05
C VAL A 708 -16.39 17.11 -22.71
N SER A 709 -17.32 16.24 -22.37
CA SER A 709 -17.31 15.44 -21.14
C SER A 709 -17.46 13.95 -21.42
N ASP A 710 -17.15 13.11 -20.41
CA ASP A 710 -17.34 11.67 -20.43
C ASP A 710 -16.63 10.97 -21.61
N PHE A 711 -15.49 11.52 -22.04
CA PHE A 711 -14.75 10.97 -23.16
C PHE A 711 -14.11 9.65 -22.78
N SER A 712 -14.47 8.58 -23.48
CA SER A 712 -13.88 7.25 -23.30
C SER A 712 -13.52 6.63 -24.64
N VAL A 713 -12.41 5.92 -24.68
CA VAL A 713 -11.92 5.16 -25.82
C VAL A 713 -11.63 3.75 -25.36
N ILE A 714 -12.34 2.77 -25.92
CA ILE A 714 -12.22 1.36 -25.58
C ILE A 714 -11.78 0.62 -26.83
N THR A 715 -10.64 -0.04 -26.77
CA THR A 715 -10.10 -0.84 -27.88
C THR A 715 -10.03 -2.29 -27.45
N GLU A 716 -10.73 -3.19 -28.14
CA GLU A 716 -10.87 -4.60 -27.81
C GLU A 716 -10.52 -5.50 -28.97
N LEU A 717 -9.84 -6.60 -28.71
CA LEU A 717 -9.59 -7.65 -29.69
C LEU A 717 -10.83 -8.55 -29.81
N PRO A 718 -11.25 -8.98 -31.02
CA PRO A 718 -12.37 -9.89 -31.20
C PRO A 718 -12.20 -11.18 -30.40
N GLY A 719 -13.19 -11.55 -29.61
CA GLY A 719 -13.21 -12.78 -28.81
C GLY A 719 -12.79 -12.60 -27.34
N GLN A 720 -12.51 -11.37 -26.89
CA GLN A 720 -12.25 -11.03 -25.47
C GLN A 720 -13.36 -10.12 -24.89
N THR A 721 -14.60 -10.27 -25.33
CA THR A 721 -15.73 -9.56 -24.72
C THR A 721 -15.89 -10.07 -23.29
N GLU A 722 -15.70 -9.18 -22.33
CA GLU A 722 -16.18 -9.38 -20.96
C GLU A 722 -17.69 -9.60 -20.99
N SER A 723 -18.11 -10.76 -20.53
CA SER A 723 -19.51 -11.06 -20.26
C SER A 723 -19.92 -10.40 -18.93
N ASP A 724 -20.08 -9.09 -18.92
CA ASP A 724 -20.63 -8.34 -17.79
C ASP A 724 -21.54 -7.21 -18.31
N ASP A 725 -22.57 -7.56 -19.06
CA ASP A 725 -23.82 -6.83 -19.02
C ASP A 725 -24.74 -7.59 -18.07
N PRO A 726 -25.22 -6.98 -16.99
CA PRO A 726 -26.34 -7.56 -16.24
C PRO A 726 -27.59 -7.42 -17.10
N GLU A 727 -27.91 -8.47 -17.90
CA GLU A 727 -29.22 -8.56 -18.50
C GLU A 727 -30.29 -8.47 -17.41
N GLU A 728 -31.15 -7.49 -17.58
CA GLU A 728 -32.47 -7.37 -16.95
C GLU A 728 -33.24 -8.68 -17.08
N ASP A 729 -33.18 -9.54 -16.08
CA ASP A 729 -34.11 -10.66 -15.93
C ASP A 729 -35.38 -10.17 -15.19
N SER A 730 -36.15 -9.34 -15.89
CA SER A 730 -37.52 -9.03 -15.53
C SER A 730 -38.45 -9.68 -16.54
N ASN A 731 -38.73 -10.98 -16.37
CA ASN A 731 -40.03 -11.58 -16.73
C ASN A 731 -39.96 -13.12 -16.64
N ALA A 732 -40.32 -13.68 -15.50
CA ALA A 732 -40.95 -14.98 -15.42
C ALA A 732 -41.61 -15.21 -14.06
N HIS A 733 -42.75 -14.58 -13.84
CA HIS A 733 -43.77 -15.13 -12.95
C HIS A 733 -45.15 -14.78 -13.48
N SER A 734 -45.65 -15.62 -14.35
CA SER A 734 -47.12 -15.85 -14.48
C SER A 734 -47.35 -17.10 -15.35
N SER A 735 -47.43 -18.23 -14.72
CA SER A 735 -48.42 -19.31 -15.00
C SER A 735 -48.24 -20.44 -13.98
#